data_56d9b625eeb801cb042c055282480da9
#
_entry.id   56d9b625eeb801cb042c055282480da9
#
_cell.length_a   1.000
_cell.length_b   1.000
_cell.length_c   1.000
_cell.angle_alpha   90.00
_cell.angle_beta   90.00
_cell.angle_gamma   90.00
#
_symmetry.space_group_name_H-M   'P 1'
#
loop_
_entity.id
_entity.type
_entity.pdbx_description
1 polymer ?
#
loop_
_entity_poly.entity_id
_entity_poly.type
_entity_poly.pdbx_seq_one_letter_code
_entity_poly.pdbx_strand_id
1 'polypeptide(L)'
;MALGATYAPEIAKEVGTVTGETLNLFGINMNYAPVCDINSEPLNPVIGVRSFGDDPGLVGNFACATAQGLREQKVVPSVKHFPGHGDTAVDSHYGLPVISKTREQLDQCELRPFRRAVAQGIEAVMTAHIALPAIGDGQLPATLSADALDILRKDMEYDGMVITDCLEMDGIRATYGTEQGAVLALGAGCDSIMVCHTYAVQAASIDKVCEAVGSGNLPASRLEEAHRRVVTLKNRYLSWDTALKPQNLDGLISINQRGADLAKKAYSRSVTVVRDTQRILPLSPSSRIAFLFPGDKTPAGGAVDGEGLGRKGSYNASVYLDILRRWNDRAFEIRYGPTGLSPEQLSLVESADMVIFASINARESPYQRKLGLQLPKHTSALATMALCNPYDFLEDRSIQTYIATYEPTVEAFTAAVECLFRPELATGILPVGPEKPAPQWLQVRQYAAASDFSQVCDLWNAAFPTYNMSARDLDKVIQPHYLLPEQTHHLVARTGHPNSEAVGFCLLFVTTQQDTACGQLAVLAVDPKMQGRGVGTALVTECRALLKKKFNNSRLELGSGFPRFWPGIPTDLPTEVQDFFVHRGFQLNPLIPRSVDLCQEIKDFQAPEQYITRAKERGYTFGPLKPEHYQECLTSQEKNFSYNPVCF
;
A
#
# COMPACT_ATOMS: atom_id res chain seq x y z
N MET A 1 8.62 3.72 -0.13
CA MET A 1 7.97 3.48 1.17
C MET A 1 7.71 4.80 1.93
N ALA A 2 8.64 5.75 1.95
CA ALA A 2 8.39 7.08 2.54
C ALA A 2 7.12 7.76 1.99
N LEU A 3 6.94 7.79 0.67
CA LEU A 3 5.70 8.32 0.09
C LEU A 3 4.47 7.55 0.57
N GLY A 4 4.51 6.23 0.61
CA GLY A 4 3.42 5.40 1.14
C GLY A 4 3.04 5.76 2.58
N ALA A 5 4.04 6.05 3.42
CA ALA A 5 3.84 6.47 4.81
C ALA A 5 3.10 7.82 4.95
N THR A 6 3.10 8.65 3.92
CA THR A 6 2.31 9.89 3.93
C THR A 6 0.81 9.66 3.80
N TYR A 7 0.39 8.52 3.27
CA TYR A 7 -0.99 8.21 2.88
C TYR A 7 -1.64 9.32 2.04
N ALA A 8 -0.84 10.05 1.27
CA ALA A 8 -1.22 11.22 0.47
C ALA A 8 -0.79 11.03 -0.99
N PRO A 9 -1.56 10.31 -1.83
CA PRO A 9 -1.22 10.07 -3.22
C PRO A 9 -1.05 11.36 -4.04
N GLU A 10 -1.64 12.47 -3.61
CA GLU A 10 -1.40 13.79 -4.20
C GLU A 10 0.07 14.22 -4.14
N ILE A 11 0.80 13.85 -3.08
CA ILE A 11 2.25 14.10 -2.98
C ILE A 11 3.01 13.24 -4.00
N ALA A 12 2.62 11.98 -4.18
CA ALA A 12 3.23 11.12 -5.18
C ALA A 12 3.00 11.66 -6.60
N LYS A 13 1.82 12.24 -6.87
CA LYS A 13 1.55 12.94 -8.13
C LYS A 13 2.46 14.17 -8.29
N GLU A 14 2.59 15.01 -7.25
CA GLU A 14 3.51 16.16 -7.28
C GLU A 14 4.96 15.72 -7.55
N VAL A 15 5.43 14.61 -6.93
CA VAL A 15 6.74 14.01 -7.20
C VAL A 15 6.87 13.57 -8.66
N GLY A 16 5.86 12.87 -9.18
CA GLY A 16 5.81 12.49 -10.59
C GLY A 16 5.88 13.70 -11.52
N THR A 17 5.18 14.78 -11.18
CA THR A 17 5.18 16.03 -11.95
C THR A 17 6.57 16.69 -11.97
N VAL A 18 7.20 16.91 -10.82
CA VAL A 18 8.55 17.50 -10.74
C VAL A 18 9.59 16.63 -11.43
N THR A 19 9.49 15.31 -11.26
CA THR A 19 10.36 14.36 -11.96
C THR A 19 10.16 14.46 -13.47
N GLY A 20 8.92 14.48 -13.94
CA GLY A 20 8.58 14.60 -15.36
C GLY A 20 9.07 15.91 -15.98
N GLU A 21 8.91 17.04 -15.28
CA GLU A 21 9.45 18.34 -15.71
C GLU A 21 10.97 18.29 -15.85
N THR A 22 11.66 17.69 -14.85
CA THR A 22 13.12 17.53 -14.89
C THR A 22 13.55 16.68 -16.08
N LEU A 23 12.92 15.51 -16.28
CA LEU A 23 13.24 14.61 -17.38
C LEU A 23 12.99 15.26 -18.75
N ASN A 24 11.86 15.95 -18.89
CA ASN A 24 11.52 16.65 -20.12
C ASN A 24 12.52 17.77 -20.45
N LEU A 25 13.00 18.49 -19.42
CA LEU A 25 14.03 19.53 -19.56
C LEU A 25 15.34 18.97 -20.16
N PHE A 26 15.67 17.70 -19.82
CA PHE A 26 16.83 17.00 -20.39
C PHE A 26 16.52 16.22 -21.70
N GLY A 27 15.31 16.35 -22.24
CA GLY A 27 14.88 15.63 -23.45
C GLY A 27 14.58 14.14 -23.24
N ILE A 28 14.46 13.71 -21.98
CA ILE A 28 14.09 12.34 -21.62
C ILE A 28 12.56 12.22 -21.64
N ASN A 29 12.03 11.32 -22.45
CA ASN A 29 10.60 11.20 -22.73
C ASN A 29 9.96 9.91 -22.21
N MET A 30 10.72 9.05 -21.53
CA MET A 30 10.22 7.84 -20.86
C MET A 30 10.94 7.62 -19.52
N ASN A 31 10.19 7.23 -18.51
CA ASN A 31 10.70 6.87 -17.18
C ASN A 31 10.27 5.45 -16.80
N TYR A 32 11.22 4.62 -16.40
CA TYR A 32 10.95 3.27 -15.87
C TYR A 32 10.48 3.34 -14.42
N ALA A 33 9.41 4.06 -14.18
CA ALA A 33 8.71 4.28 -12.93
C ALA A 33 7.22 4.52 -13.21
N PRO A 34 6.36 4.27 -12.23
CA PRO A 34 6.58 3.87 -10.84
C PRO A 34 6.70 2.36 -10.60
N VAL A 35 7.14 1.99 -9.38
CA VAL A 35 7.09 0.62 -8.88
C VAL A 35 5.65 0.27 -8.47
N CYS A 36 5.17 -0.89 -8.90
CA CYS A 36 3.88 -1.48 -8.53
C CYS A 36 4.02 -2.72 -7.61
N ASP A 37 5.26 -3.05 -7.22
CA ASP A 37 5.54 -4.19 -6.37
C ASP A 37 5.03 -3.95 -4.96
N ILE A 38 4.36 -4.96 -4.40
CA ILE A 38 3.83 -4.96 -3.03
C ILE A 38 4.86 -5.65 -2.14
N ASN A 39 5.41 -4.95 -1.14
CA ASN A 39 6.47 -5.52 -0.30
C ASN A 39 5.89 -6.48 0.75
N SER A 40 5.39 -7.62 0.28
CA SER A 40 4.80 -8.65 1.15
C SER A 40 5.87 -9.50 1.86
N GLU A 41 7.10 -9.60 1.29
CA GLU A 41 8.25 -10.24 1.94
C GLU A 41 9.13 -9.18 2.63
N PRO A 42 9.17 -9.14 3.99
CA PRO A 42 9.96 -8.16 4.72
C PRO A 42 11.47 -8.25 4.49
N LEU A 43 11.98 -9.41 4.05
CA LEU A 43 13.38 -9.65 3.72
C LEU A 43 13.69 -9.46 2.24
N ASN A 44 12.77 -8.89 1.47
CA ASN A 44 12.99 -8.65 0.05
C ASN A 44 14.21 -7.73 -0.17
N PRO A 45 15.30 -8.24 -0.79
CA PRO A 45 16.53 -7.48 -0.94
C PRO A 45 16.49 -6.49 -2.11
N VAL A 46 15.51 -6.63 -3.02
CA VAL A 46 15.44 -5.86 -4.28
C VAL A 46 14.44 -4.71 -4.19
N ILE A 47 13.24 -4.99 -3.68
CA ILE A 47 12.15 -4.03 -3.65
C ILE A 47 12.19 -3.22 -2.36
N GLY A 48 12.03 -3.85 -1.20
CA GLY A 48 12.17 -3.17 0.09
C GLY A 48 11.48 -1.80 0.11
N VAL A 49 12.23 -0.78 0.48
CA VAL A 49 11.74 0.61 0.58
C VAL A 49 11.39 1.28 -0.75
N ARG A 50 11.70 0.66 -1.89
CA ARG A 50 11.25 1.13 -3.23
C ARG A 50 9.75 0.99 -3.40
N SER A 51 9.12 -0.01 -2.76
CA SER A 51 7.67 -0.16 -2.72
C SER A 51 7.01 0.98 -1.94
N PHE A 52 5.77 1.29 -2.27
CA PHE A 52 4.93 2.20 -1.47
C PHE A 52 4.41 1.55 -0.18
N GLY A 53 4.44 0.22 -0.07
CA GLY A 53 4.00 -0.51 1.11
C GLY A 53 3.64 -1.98 0.83
N ASP A 54 2.91 -2.60 1.76
CA ASP A 54 2.46 -3.99 1.67
C ASP A 54 0.94 -4.12 1.41
N ASP A 55 0.24 -3.01 1.21
CA ASP A 55 -1.19 -2.99 0.86
C ASP A 55 -1.37 -2.74 -0.64
N PRO A 56 -1.99 -3.67 -1.40
CA PRO A 56 -2.18 -3.53 -2.84
C PRO A 56 -2.95 -2.28 -3.27
N GLY A 57 -3.93 -1.86 -2.46
CA GLY A 57 -4.71 -0.64 -2.72
C GLY A 57 -3.86 0.61 -2.56
N LEU A 58 -3.06 0.67 -1.49
CA LEU A 58 -2.10 1.75 -1.26
C LEU A 58 -1.11 1.84 -2.43
N VAL A 59 -0.44 0.71 -2.76
CA VAL A 59 0.56 0.66 -3.83
C VAL A 59 -0.04 1.09 -5.17
N GLY A 60 -1.21 0.56 -5.53
CA GLY A 60 -1.90 0.92 -6.77
C GLY A 60 -2.25 2.42 -6.84
N ASN A 61 -2.75 3.01 -5.74
CA ASN A 61 -3.09 4.43 -5.68
C ASN A 61 -1.86 5.32 -5.90
N PHE A 62 -0.76 5.02 -5.19
CA PHE A 62 0.47 5.82 -5.28
C PHE A 62 1.18 5.65 -6.62
N ALA A 63 1.21 4.43 -7.16
CA ALA A 63 1.76 4.17 -8.49
C ALA A 63 0.98 4.93 -9.58
N CYS A 64 -0.35 4.84 -9.58
CA CYS A 64 -1.18 5.57 -10.53
C CYS A 64 -1.03 7.09 -10.42
N ALA A 65 -0.95 7.62 -9.20
CA ALA A 65 -0.74 9.05 -8.98
C ALA A 65 0.62 9.53 -9.51
N THR A 66 1.69 8.77 -9.24
CA THR A 66 3.03 9.07 -9.79
C THR A 66 3.03 9.01 -11.31
N ALA A 67 2.43 7.97 -11.91
CA ALA A 67 2.30 7.84 -13.36
C ALA A 67 1.53 9.01 -13.98
N GLN A 68 0.47 9.47 -13.32
CA GLN A 68 -0.28 10.63 -13.76
C GLN A 68 0.58 11.90 -13.79
N GLY A 69 1.40 12.14 -12.75
CA GLY A 69 2.30 13.29 -12.70
C GLY A 69 3.31 13.29 -13.85
N LEU A 70 3.92 12.14 -14.16
CA LEU A 70 4.83 11.96 -15.30
C LEU A 70 4.13 12.23 -16.64
N ARG A 71 2.95 11.63 -16.83
CA ARG A 71 2.13 11.76 -18.04
C ARG A 71 1.76 13.20 -18.34
N GLU A 72 1.38 13.97 -17.34
CA GLU A 72 1.04 15.39 -17.47
C GLU A 72 2.22 16.22 -17.99
N GLN A 73 3.46 15.76 -17.75
CA GLN A 73 4.69 16.38 -18.24
C GLN A 73 5.19 15.76 -19.57
N LYS A 74 4.37 14.98 -20.26
CA LYS A 74 4.73 14.31 -21.52
C LYS A 74 5.90 13.34 -21.39
N VAL A 75 6.10 12.75 -20.22
CA VAL A 75 7.02 11.65 -19.98
C VAL A 75 6.22 10.35 -19.83
N VAL A 76 6.54 9.34 -20.62
CA VAL A 76 5.89 8.04 -20.62
C VAL A 76 6.20 7.33 -19.29
N PRO A 77 5.22 7.02 -18.45
CA PRO A 77 5.43 6.18 -17.27
C PRO A 77 5.46 4.71 -17.65
N SER A 78 6.25 3.90 -16.92
CA SER A 78 6.28 2.45 -17.04
C SER A 78 6.13 1.82 -15.67
N VAL A 79 5.01 1.15 -15.41
CA VAL A 79 4.80 0.44 -14.15
C VAL A 79 5.59 -0.85 -14.12
N LYS A 80 6.14 -1.20 -12.95
CA LYS A 80 7.07 -2.32 -12.80
C LYS A 80 7.01 -2.95 -11.40
N HIS A 81 7.44 -4.21 -11.24
CA HIS A 81 7.95 -5.17 -12.22
C HIS A 81 6.90 -6.28 -12.36
N PHE A 82 6.23 -6.35 -13.51
CA PHE A 82 5.13 -7.30 -13.74
C PHE A 82 5.63 -8.76 -13.71
N PRO A 83 4.93 -9.69 -13.02
CA PRO A 83 3.63 -9.55 -12.35
C PRO A 83 3.67 -9.13 -10.88
N GLY A 84 4.80 -8.67 -10.36
CA GLY A 84 5.00 -8.21 -8.98
C GLY A 84 6.21 -8.91 -8.34
N HIS A 85 7.23 -8.14 -7.95
CA HIS A 85 8.52 -8.64 -7.42
C HIS A 85 8.63 -8.54 -5.89
N GLY A 86 7.53 -8.14 -5.22
CA GLY A 86 7.60 -7.82 -3.78
C GLY A 86 7.60 -9.02 -2.84
N ASP A 87 7.28 -10.23 -3.32
CA ASP A 87 7.23 -11.49 -2.55
C ASP A 87 8.42 -12.40 -2.84
N THR A 88 9.60 -11.84 -2.96
CA THR A 88 10.83 -12.61 -3.24
C THR A 88 11.88 -12.38 -2.17
N ALA A 89 12.54 -13.47 -1.75
CA ALA A 89 13.69 -13.44 -0.83
C ALA A 89 15.04 -13.54 -1.58
N VAL A 90 15.04 -13.59 -2.91
CA VAL A 90 16.22 -13.69 -3.78
C VAL A 90 16.25 -12.49 -4.72
N ASP A 91 17.44 -11.93 -4.89
CA ASP A 91 17.67 -10.83 -5.84
C ASP A 91 17.82 -11.37 -7.27
N SER A 92 17.01 -10.87 -8.20
CA SER A 92 17.06 -11.23 -9.62
C SER A 92 18.35 -10.81 -10.34
N HIS A 93 19.16 -9.94 -9.73
CA HIS A 93 20.51 -9.62 -10.23
C HIS A 93 21.51 -10.76 -10.03
N TYR A 94 21.25 -11.67 -9.07
CA TYR A 94 22.17 -12.77 -8.71
C TYR A 94 21.58 -14.16 -8.93
N GLY A 95 20.32 -14.28 -9.31
CA GLY A 95 19.63 -15.54 -9.56
C GLY A 95 18.19 -15.36 -10.00
N LEU A 96 17.49 -16.45 -10.28
CA LEU A 96 16.08 -16.43 -10.66
C LEU A 96 15.20 -16.56 -9.40
N PRO A 97 14.51 -15.49 -8.96
CA PRO A 97 13.55 -15.57 -7.87
C PRO A 97 12.34 -16.42 -8.25
N VAL A 98 11.74 -17.06 -7.24
CA VAL A 98 10.54 -17.90 -7.41
C VAL A 98 9.43 -17.40 -6.50
N ILE A 99 8.25 -17.17 -7.06
CA ILE A 99 7.02 -16.86 -6.32
C ILE A 99 6.07 -18.05 -6.42
N SER A 100 5.90 -18.78 -5.31
CA SER A 100 5.12 -20.01 -5.24
C SER A 100 3.61 -19.79 -5.03
N LYS A 101 3.11 -18.58 -5.28
CA LYS A 101 1.68 -18.25 -5.16
C LYS A 101 0.87 -18.84 -6.29
N THR A 102 -0.37 -19.27 -5.97
CA THR A 102 -1.34 -19.67 -6.99
C THR A 102 -1.80 -18.47 -7.81
N ARG A 103 -2.45 -18.73 -8.94
CA ARG A 103 -3.02 -17.66 -9.77
C ARG A 103 -4.00 -16.79 -8.97
N GLU A 104 -4.86 -17.40 -8.18
CA GLU A 104 -5.86 -16.70 -7.34
C GLU A 104 -5.18 -15.82 -6.29
N GLN A 105 -4.08 -16.27 -5.71
CA GLN A 105 -3.30 -15.50 -4.76
C GLN A 105 -2.63 -14.28 -5.42
N LEU A 106 -2.08 -14.46 -6.63
CA LEU A 106 -1.54 -13.34 -7.43
C LEU A 106 -2.63 -12.33 -7.79
N ASP A 107 -3.81 -12.79 -8.19
CA ASP A 107 -4.96 -11.93 -8.49
C ASP A 107 -5.45 -11.15 -7.27
N GLN A 108 -5.34 -11.73 -6.08
CA GLN A 108 -5.72 -11.07 -4.84
C GLN A 108 -4.69 -10.08 -4.31
N CYS A 109 -3.45 -10.13 -4.75
CA CYS A 109 -2.36 -9.29 -4.25
C CYS A 109 -1.57 -8.65 -5.39
N GLU A 110 -0.56 -9.34 -5.93
CA GLU A 110 0.46 -8.77 -6.81
C GLU A 110 -0.09 -8.12 -8.07
N LEU A 111 -1.13 -8.70 -8.67
CA LEU A 111 -1.70 -8.20 -9.94
C LEU A 111 -2.60 -6.97 -9.78
N ARG A 112 -3.05 -6.66 -8.57
CA ARG A 112 -4.01 -5.55 -8.33
C ARG A 112 -3.49 -4.18 -8.71
N PRO A 113 -2.27 -3.76 -8.32
CA PRO A 113 -1.74 -2.48 -8.75
C PRO A 113 -1.61 -2.37 -10.28
N PHE A 114 -1.26 -3.48 -10.95
CA PHE A 114 -1.17 -3.53 -12.41
C PHE A 114 -2.54 -3.43 -13.08
N ARG A 115 -3.55 -4.18 -12.60
CA ARG A 115 -4.94 -4.06 -13.08
C ARG A 115 -5.45 -2.62 -12.97
N ARG A 116 -5.16 -1.96 -11.84
CA ARG A 116 -5.52 -0.56 -11.64
C ARG A 116 -4.81 0.37 -12.62
N ALA A 117 -3.51 0.18 -12.83
CA ALA A 117 -2.73 0.97 -13.78
C ALA A 117 -3.22 0.78 -15.22
N VAL A 118 -3.52 -0.45 -15.62
CA VAL A 118 -4.09 -0.79 -16.93
C VAL A 118 -5.46 -0.13 -17.12
N ALA A 119 -6.34 -0.21 -16.11
CA ALA A 119 -7.65 0.44 -16.14
C ALA A 119 -7.55 1.98 -16.27
N GLN A 120 -6.44 2.58 -15.83
CA GLN A 120 -6.14 4.01 -16.00
C GLN A 120 -5.34 4.32 -17.27
N GLY A 121 -5.20 3.35 -18.17
CA GLY A 121 -4.56 3.53 -19.47
C GLY A 121 -3.05 3.75 -19.39
N ILE A 122 -2.36 3.00 -18.53
CA ILE A 122 -0.88 3.06 -18.44
C ILE A 122 -0.24 2.77 -19.80
N GLU A 123 0.79 3.51 -20.14
CA GLU A 123 1.45 3.47 -21.45
C GLU A 123 2.40 2.29 -21.62
N ALA A 124 3.14 1.97 -20.55
CA ALA A 124 4.12 0.90 -20.60
C ALA A 124 4.09 0.06 -19.31
N VAL A 125 4.41 -1.23 -19.45
CA VAL A 125 4.58 -2.18 -18.36
C VAL A 125 5.93 -2.86 -18.53
N MET A 126 6.77 -2.85 -17.48
CA MET A 126 8.04 -3.56 -17.46
C MET A 126 7.86 -4.92 -16.76
N THR A 127 8.41 -5.97 -17.39
CA THR A 127 8.36 -7.33 -16.85
C THR A 127 9.44 -7.58 -15.80
N ALA A 128 9.24 -8.60 -14.96
CA ALA A 128 10.20 -9.08 -13.99
C ALA A 128 10.81 -10.43 -14.39
N HIS A 129 12.07 -10.66 -14.02
CA HIS A 129 12.72 -11.96 -14.17
C HIS A 129 12.40 -12.85 -12.96
N ILE A 130 11.17 -13.38 -12.91
CA ILE A 130 10.63 -14.15 -11.79
C ILE A 130 9.99 -15.43 -12.33
N ALA A 131 10.30 -16.58 -11.75
CA ALA A 131 9.62 -17.84 -12.03
C ALA A 131 8.30 -17.94 -11.27
N LEU A 132 7.26 -18.39 -11.93
CA LEU A 132 5.90 -18.56 -11.41
C LEU A 132 5.47 -20.04 -11.61
N PRO A 133 5.79 -20.96 -10.70
CA PRO A 133 5.49 -22.39 -10.88
C PRO A 133 4.01 -22.73 -11.09
N ALA A 134 3.11 -21.84 -10.66
CA ALA A 134 1.67 -22.01 -10.84
C ALA A 134 1.13 -21.44 -12.17
N ILE A 135 1.98 -20.88 -13.03
CA ILE A 135 1.59 -20.26 -14.30
C ILE A 135 2.29 -20.96 -15.46
N GLY A 136 1.51 -21.56 -16.37
CA GLY A 136 2.04 -22.31 -17.50
C GLY A 136 2.86 -23.53 -17.06
N ASP A 137 4.03 -23.71 -17.64
CA ASP A 137 4.97 -24.79 -17.27
C ASP A 137 5.80 -24.45 -16.02
N GLY A 138 5.72 -23.19 -15.56
CA GLY A 138 6.39 -22.70 -14.34
C GLY A 138 7.92 -22.63 -14.36
N GLN A 139 8.55 -22.99 -15.49
CA GLN A 139 10.00 -23.08 -15.61
C GLN A 139 10.60 -21.75 -16.13
N LEU A 140 9.85 -21.07 -16.98
CA LEU A 140 10.30 -19.83 -17.61
C LEU A 140 10.10 -18.62 -16.67
N PRO A 141 11.06 -17.68 -16.63
CA PRO A 141 10.80 -16.38 -16.04
C PRO A 141 9.61 -15.68 -16.70
N ALA A 142 8.84 -14.90 -15.96
CA ALA A 142 7.66 -14.19 -16.48
C ALA A 142 7.97 -13.37 -17.75
N THR A 143 9.17 -12.78 -17.86
CA THR A 143 9.66 -12.08 -19.05
C THR A 143 9.69 -12.98 -20.30
N LEU A 144 9.93 -14.28 -20.15
CA LEU A 144 10.06 -15.24 -21.26
C LEU A 144 8.83 -16.17 -21.40
N SER A 145 7.83 -15.99 -20.55
CA SER A 145 6.63 -16.86 -20.47
C SER A 145 5.44 -16.20 -21.16
N ALA A 146 4.97 -16.81 -22.24
CA ALA A 146 3.75 -16.38 -22.91
C ALA A 146 2.53 -16.46 -21.99
N ASP A 147 2.42 -17.51 -21.16
CA ASP A 147 1.32 -17.68 -20.21
C ASP A 147 1.29 -16.57 -19.15
N ALA A 148 2.48 -16.14 -18.68
CA ALA A 148 2.56 -15.03 -17.76
C ALA A 148 2.17 -13.70 -18.41
N LEU A 149 2.59 -13.46 -19.66
CA LEU A 149 2.23 -12.25 -20.41
C LEU A 149 0.78 -12.26 -20.89
N ASP A 150 0.17 -13.42 -21.08
CA ASP A 150 -1.25 -13.57 -21.41
C ASP A 150 -2.15 -13.03 -20.27
N ILE A 151 -1.70 -13.09 -19.01
CA ILE A 151 -2.39 -12.43 -17.90
C ILE A 151 -2.54 -10.93 -18.18
N LEU A 152 -1.49 -10.30 -18.68
CA LEU A 152 -1.51 -8.88 -19.03
C LEU A 152 -2.28 -8.63 -20.34
N ARG A 153 -1.98 -9.41 -21.38
CA ARG A 153 -2.52 -9.21 -22.73
C ARG A 153 -4.00 -9.59 -22.86
N LYS A 154 -4.37 -10.77 -22.31
CA LYS A 154 -5.71 -11.34 -22.49
C LYS A 154 -6.61 -11.00 -21.29
N ASP A 155 -6.16 -11.26 -20.04
CA ASP A 155 -7.05 -11.12 -18.89
C ASP A 155 -7.21 -9.66 -18.44
N MET A 156 -6.18 -8.81 -18.69
CA MET A 156 -6.26 -7.36 -18.43
C MET A 156 -6.54 -6.55 -19.70
N GLU A 157 -6.65 -7.21 -20.88
CA GLU A 157 -6.90 -6.57 -22.18
C GLU A 157 -5.92 -5.43 -22.51
N TYR A 158 -4.65 -5.59 -22.12
CA TYR A 158 -3.65 -4.55 -22.25
C TYR A 158 -3.02 -4.52 -23.64
N ASP A 159 -3.21 -3.44 -24.42
CA ASP A 159 -2.58 -3.21 -25.73
C ASP A 159 -1.48 -2.13 -25.70
N GLY A 160 -1.02 -1.69 -24.52
CA GLY A 160 0.15 -0.82 -24.40
C GLY A 160 1.48 -1.56 -24.59
N MET A 161 2.59 -0.81 -24.52
CA MET A 161 3.93 -1.36 -24.69
C MET A 161 4.35 -2.21 -23.49
N VAL A 162 4.83 -3.43 -23.75
CA VAL A 162 5.52 -4.26 -22.75
C VAL A 162 7.01 -4.24 -23.02
N ILE A 163 7.79 -3.84 -22.02
CA ILE A 163 9.25 -3.80 -22.07
C ILE A 163 9.83 -4.79 -21.06
N THR A 164 10.94 -5.44 -21.39
CA THR A 164 11.65 -6.30 -20.44
C THR A 164 12.38 -5.47 -19.38
N ASP A 165 12.67 -6.03 -18.20
CA ASP A 165 13.83 -5.59 -17.43
C ASP A 165 15.12 -5.97 -18.17
N CYS A 166 16.29 -5.55 -17.66
CA CYS A 166 17.57 -5.77 -18.34
C CYS A 166 17.89 -7.27 -18.49
N LEU A 167 18.01 -7.75 -19.71
CA LEU A 167 18.30 -9.17 -20.00
C LEU A 167 19.73 -9.59 -19.64
N GLU A 168 20.62 -8.65 -19.29
CA GLU A 168 21.96 -8.95 -18.78
C GLU A 168 21.96 -9.32 -17.29
N MET A 169 20.80 -9.26 -16.60
CA MET A 169 20.64 -9.76 -15.24
C MET A 169 20.71 -11.29 -15.20
N ASP A 170 21.29 -11.85 -14.14
CA ASP A 170 21.53 -13.30 -14.01
C ASP A 170 20.24 -14.14 -14.01
N GLY A 171 19.11 -13.56 -13.65
CA GLY A 171 17.80 -14.20 -13.79
C GLY A 171 17.49 -14.66 -15.24
N ILE A 172 18.13 -14.07 -16.24
CA ILE A 172 18.04 -14.45 -17.67
C ILE A 172 19.40 -14.94 -18.18
N ARG A 173 20.43 -14.11 -17.99
CA ARG A 173 21.75 -14.32 -18.59
C ARG A 173 22.36 -15.68 -18.26
N ALA A 174 22.28 -16.08 -16.99
CA ALA A 174 22.93 -17.30 -16.51
C ALA A 174 22.33 -18.60 -17.08
N THR A 175 21.06 -18.60 -17.44
CA THR A 175 20.35 -19.81 -17.89
C THR A 175 20.09 -19.80 -19.40
N TYR A 176 19.69 -18.66 -19.96
CA TYR A 176 19.25 -18.58 -21.35
C TYR A 176 20.26 -17.85 -22.26
N GLY A 177 21.13 -17.02 -21.68
CA GLY A 177 21.92 -16.04 -22.43
C GLY A 177 21.09 -14.83 -22.83
N THR A 178 21.72 -13.65 -22.87
CA THR A 178 21.02 -12.39 -23.15
C THR A 178 20.44 -12.36 -24.56
N GLU A 179 21.22 -12.82 -25.55
CA GLU A 179 20.84 -12.80 -26.97
C GLU A 179 19.66 -13.73 -27.25
N GLN A 180 19.68 -14.95 -26.70
CA GLN A 180 18.56 -15.88 -26.83
C GLN A 180 17.37 -15.41 -25.99
N GLY A 181 17.61 -14.81 -24.83
CA GLY A 181 16.59 -14.16 -24.01
C GLY A 181 15.80 -13.09 -24.79
N ALA A 182 16.47 -12.32 -25.65
CA ALA A 182 15.82 -11.32 -26.50
C ALA A 182 14.81 -11.95 -27.47
N VAL A 183 15.19 -13.06 -28.12
CA VAL A 183 14.28 -13.80 -29.04
C VAL A 183 13.09 -14.38 -28.26
N LEU A 184 13.36 -15.02 -27.11
CA LEU A 184 12.31 -15.64 -26.28
C LEU A 184 11.33 -14.60 -25.73
N ALA A 185 11.82 -13.45 -25.23
CA ALA A 185 10.97 -12.39 -24.71
C ALA A 185 10.07 -11.78 -25.80
N LEU A 186 10.59 -11.53 -27.01
CA LEU A 186 9.77 -11.11 -28.15
C LEU A 186 8.72 -12.17 -28.48
N GLY A 187 9.11 -13.43 -28.53
CA GLY A 187 8.19 -14.54 -28.80
C GLY A 187 7.10 -14.66 -27.75
N ALA A 188 7.42 -14.42 -26.49
CA ALA A 188 6.48 -14.46 -25.37
C ALA A 188 5.46 -13.29 -25.38
N GLY A 189 5.75 -12.15 -26.03
CA GLY A 189 4.81 -11.02 -26.11
C GLY A 189 5.36 -9.68 -25.66
N CYS A 190 6.66 -9.57 -25.32
CA CYS A 190 7.32 -8.28 -25.07
C CYS A 190 7.47 -7.51 -26.40
N ASP A 191 7.36 -6.18 -26.34
CA ASP A 191 7.45 -5.31 -27.51
C ASP A 191 8.79 -4.56 -27.60
N SER A 192 9.47 -4.40 -26.47
CA SER A 192 10.78 -3.74 -26.38
C SER A 192 11.69 -4.55 -25.47
N ILE A 193 12.94 -4.70 -25.90
CA ILE A 193 13.95 -5.51 -25.21
C ILE A 193 15.01 -4.58 -24.63
N MET A 194 15.39 -4.79 -23.38
CA MET A 194 16.37 -3.98 -22.68
C MET A 194 17.69 -4.73 -22.48
N VAL A 195 18.77 -4.21 -23.06
CA VAL A 195 20.15 -4.67 -22.90
C VAL A 195 20.99 -3.44 -22.56
N CYS A 196 21.46 -3.31 -21.31
CA CYS A 196 21.84 -2.00 -20.77
C CYS A 196 23.35 -1.74 -20.70
N HIS A 197 24.19 -2.78 -20.66
CA HIS A 197 25.58 -2.61 -20.20
C HIS A 197 26.60 -2.85 -21.31
N THR A 198 26.45 -3.91 -22.10
CA THR A 198 27.51 -4.39 -22.98
C THR A 198 27.18 -4.18 -24.46
N TYR A 199 27.85 -3.24 -25.13
CA TYR A 199 27.58 -2.90 -26.51
C TYR A 199 27.64 -4.12 -27.47
N ALA A 200 28.64 -5.00 -27.31
CA ALA A 200 28.75 -6.21 -28.11
C ALA A 200 27.52 -7.13 -27.94
N VAL A 201 26.99 -7.25 -26.73
CA VAL A 201 25.79 -8.05 -26.43
C VAL A 201 24.54 -7.39 -27.04
N GLN A 202 24.46 -6.04 -27.04
CA GLN A 202 23.39 -5.33 -27.70
C GLN A 202 23.33 -5.64 -29.19
N ALA A 203 24.50 -5.54 -29.88
CA ALA A 203 24.62 -5.85 -31.31
C ALA A 203 24.29 -7.33 -31.58
N ALA A 204 24.86 -8.26 -30.81
CA ALA A 204 24.61 -9.69 -30.96
C ALA A 204 23.13 -10.06 -30.72
N SER A 205 22.46 -9.37 -29.80
CA SER A 205 21.02 -9.55 -29.56
C SER A 205 20.18 -9.16 -30.77
N ILE A 206 20.52 -8.06 -31.44
CA ILE A 206 19.86 -7.65 -32.67
C ILE A 206 20.07 -8.68 -33.78
N ASP A 207 21.32 -9.12 -33.97
CA ASP A 207 21.67 -10.13 -34.99
C ASP A 207 20.90 -11.44 -34.71
N LYS A 208 20.82 -11.86 -33.44
CA LYS A 208 20.10 -13.06 -33.05
C LYS A 208 18.59 -12.99 -33.30
N VAL A 209 17.98 -11.84 -33.10
CA VAL A 209 16.57 -11.61 -33.43
C VAL A 209 16.37 -11.64 -34.95
N CYS A 210 17.26 -11.01 -35.73
CA CYS A 210 17.20 -11.07 -37.19
C CYS A 210 17.34 -12.51 -37.72
N GLU A 211 18.28 -13.30 -37.18
CA GLU A 211 18.43 -14.72 -37.49
C GLU A 211 17.14 -15.51 -37.19
N ALA A 212 16.54 -15.28 -36.02
CA ALA A 212 15.33 -15.98 -35.60
C ALA A 212 14.12 -15.66 -36.51
N VAL A 213 14.01 -14.42 -36.97
CA VAL A 213 12.96 -14.02 -37.96
C VAL A 213 13.26 -14.65 -39.32
N GLY A 214 14.51 -14.60 -39.78
CA GLY A 214 14.90 -15.17 -41.05
C GLY A 214 14.73 -16.69 -41.13
N SER A 215 14.91 -17.41 -40.03
CA SER A 215 14.69 -18.87 -39.93
C SER A 215 13.23 -19.26 -39.65
N GLY A 216 12.36 -18.29 -39.35
CA GLY A 216 10.97 -18.55 -38.98
C GLY A 216 10.76 -19.00 -37.50
N ASN A 217 11.82 -19.03 -36.69
CA ASN A 217 11.72 -19.34 -35.27
C ASN A 217 11.02 -18.24 -34.45
N LEU A 218 11.07 -16.99 -34.93
CA LEU A 218 10.26 -15.88 -34.44
C LEU A 218 9.37 -15.38 -35.61
N PRO A 219 8.03 -15.45 -35.50
CA PRO A 219 7.14 -14.98 -36.54
C PRO A 219 7.34 -13.49 -36.83
N ALA A 220 7.48 -13.10 -38.11
CA ALA A 220 7.60 -11.70 -38.50
C ALA A 220 6.41 -10.86 -38.02
N SER A 221 5.19 -11.44 -38.00
CA SER A 221 3.98 -10.79 -37.49
C SER A 221 4.12 -10.37 -36.03
N ARG A 222 4.86 -11.12 -35.21
CA ARG A 222 5.10 -10.76 -33.80
C ARG A 222 5.99 -9.50 -33.71
N LEU A 223 6.98 -9.38 -34.59
CA LEU A 223 7.83 -8.20 -34.64
C LEU A 223 7.07 -6.98 -35.18
N GLU A 224 6.19 -7.19 -36.18
CA GLU A 224 5.31 -6.13 -36.71
C GLU A 224 4.34 -5.60 -35.61
N GLU A 225 3.79 -6.49 -34.80
CA GLU A 225 2.92 -6.13 -33.67
C GLU A 225 3.69 -5.32 -32.63
N ALA A 226 4.89 -5.75 -32.25
CA ALA A 226 5.76 -5.03 -31.33
C ALA A 226 6.09 -3.62 -31.86
N HIS A 227 6.50 -3.55 -33.12
CA HIS A 227 6.78 -2.30 -33.81
C HIS A 227 5.56 -1.36 -33.81
N ARG A 228 4.37 -1.87 -34.13
CA ARG A 228 3.12 -1.10 -34.09
C ARG A 228 2.93 -0.42 -32.73
N ARG A 229 3.05 -1.17 -31.61
CA ARG A 229 2.87 -0.63 -30.27
C ARG A 229 3.91 0.43 -29.93
N VAL A 230 5.18 0.16 -30.22
CA VAL A 230 6.27 1.12 -29.98
C VAL A 230 6.08 2.40 -30.79
N VAL A 231 5.74 2.29 -32.09
CA VAL A 231 5.52 3.46 -32.95
C VAL A 231 4.28 4.24 -32.53
N THR A 232 3.20 3.55 -32.17
CA THR A 232 1.98 4.20 -31.63
C THR A 232 2.30 5.02 -30.40
N LEU A 233 3.08 4.48 -29.46
CA LEU A 233 3.51 5.19 -28.26
C LEU A 233 4.40 6.40 -28.61
N LYS A 234 5.39 6.21 -29.49
CA LYS A 234 6.26 7.30 -29.97
C LYS A 234 5.46 8.42 -30.61
N ASN A 235 4.53 8.12 -31.50
CA ASN A 235 3.71 9.12 -32.21
C ASN A 235 2.80 9.91 -31.23
N ARG A 236 2.41 9.32 -30.12
CA ARG A 236 1.61 10.01 -29.08
C ARG A 236 2.42 11.04 -28.29
N TYR A 237 3.71 10.80 -28.07
CA TYR A 237 4.55 11.59 -27.16
C TYR A 237 5.59 12.43 -27.87
N LEU A 238 5.99 12.07 -29.09
CA LEU A 238 7.10 12.66 -29.84
C LEU A 238 6.67 13.16 -31.21
N SER A 239 7.34 14.20 -31.66
CA SER A 239 7.37 14.62 -33.05
C SER A 239 8.81 14.98 -33.44
N TRP A 240 9.14 14.99 -34.75
CA TRP A 240 10.45 15.41 -35.21
C TRP A 240 10.77 16.84 -34.78
N ASP A 241 9.78 17.74 -34.77
CA ASP A 241 9.96 19.13 -34.38
C ASP A 241 10.34 19.25 -32.87
N THR A 242 9.78 18.40 -32.03
CA THR A 242 10.12 18.39 -30.59
C THR A 242 11.42 17.65 -30.29
N ALA A 243 11.68 16.53 -30.99
CA ALA A 243 12.87 15.71 -30.79
C ALA A 243 14.17 16.38 -31.23
N LEU A 244 14.10 17.22 -32.29
CA LEU A 244 15.25 17.96 -32.81
C LEU A 244 15.43 19.34 -32.17
N LYS A 245 14.51 19.78 -31.33
CA LYS A 245 14.61 21.07 -30.67
C LYS A 245 15.77 21.06 -29.65
N PRO A 246 16.67 22.06 -29.70
CA PRO A 246 17.71 22.19 -28.68
C PRO A 246 17.12 22.27 -27.28
N GLN A 247 17.76 21.57 -26.35
CA GLN A 247 17.33 21.59 -24.95
C GLN A 247 17.66 22.97 -24.32
N ASN A 248 16.74 23.49 -23.51
CA ASN A 248 16.93 24.71 -22.75
C ASN A 248 16.78 24.39 -21.26
N LEU A 249 17.86 24.63 -20.49
CA LEU A 249 17.93 24.32 -19.07
C LEU A 249 17.58 25.52 -18.17
N ASP A 250 17.04 26.62 -18.71
CA ASP A 250 16.74 27.85 -17.96
C ASP A 250 15.80 27.61 -16.75
N GLY A 251 14.93 26.60 -16.84
CA GLY A 251 14.01 26.22 -15.75
C GLY A 251 14.61 25.38 -14.63
N LEU A 252 15.83 24.85 -14.77
CA LEU A 252 16.38 23.81 -13.88
C LEU A 252 16.48 24.29 -12.42
N ILE A 253 16.93 25.51 -12.19
CA ILE A 253 17.07 26.07 -10.83
C ILE A 253 15.71 26.13 -10.13
N SER A 254 14.68 26.60 -10.83
CA SER A 254 13.32 26.69 -10.28
C SER A 254 12.71 25.32 -10.00
N ILE A 255 12.93 24.35 -10.89
CA ILE A 255 12.46 22.97 -10.72
C ILE A 255 13.17 22.33 -9.52
N ASN A 256 14.49 22.49 -9.39
CA ASN A 256 15.25 21.98 -8.26
C ASN A 256 14.79 22.56 -6.93
N GLN A 257 14.49 23.88 -6.88
CA GLN A 257 13.97 24.50 -5.67
C GLN A 257 12.60 23.92 -5.28
N ARG A 258 11.67 23.79 -6.23
CA ARG A 258 10.37 23.16 -5.98
C ARG A 258 10.51 21.69 -5.57
N GLY A 259 11.47 20.97 -6.18
CA GLY A 259 11.80 19.60 -5.80
C GLY A 259 12.30 19.48 -4.37
N ALA A 260 13.17 20.39 -3.94
CA ALA A 260 13.68 20.44 -2.56
C ALA A 260 12.56 20.76 -1.55
N ASP A 261 11.69 21.72 -1.86
CA ASP A 261 10.55 22.07 -1.00
C ASP A 261 9.54 20.89 -0.91
N LEU A 262 9.30 20.21 -2.03
CA LEU A 262 8.46 19.02 -2.07
C LEU A 262 9.07 17.85 -1.29
N ALA A 263 10.38 17.62 -1.42
CA ALA A 263 11.08 16.59 -0.66
C ALA A 263 10.96 16.86 0.84
N LYS A 264 11.19 18.12 1.29
CA LYS A 264 10.99 18.52 2.68
C LYS A 264 9.57 18.23 3.15
N LYS A 265 8.55 18.60 2.36
CA LYS A 265 7.13 18.34 2.64
C LYS A 265 6.86 16.83 2.77
N ALA A 266 7.37 16.02 1.82
CA ALA A 266 7.16 14.59 1.78
C ALA A 266 7.82 13.89 2.98
N TYR A 267 9.09 14.19 3.29
CA TYR A 267 9.78 13.59 4.43
C TYR A 267 9.17 14.00 5.76
N SER A 268 8.82 15.28 5.96
CA SER A 268 8.14 15.73 7.19
C SER A 268 6.84 14.97 7.44
N ARG A 269 6.10 14.60 6.37
CA ARG A 269 4.85 13.84 6.47
C ARG A 269 5.04 12.33 6.51
N SER A 270 6.24 11.82 6.20
CA SER A 270 6.51 10.37 6.20
C SER A 270 7.05 9.85 7.52
N VAL A 271 7.73 10.68 8.32
CA VAL A 271 8.31 10.25 9.60
C VAL A 271 7.24 9.61 10.46
N THR A 272 7.50 8.36 10.86
CA THR A 272 6.55 7.54 11.60
C THR A 272 7.10 7.19 12.98
N VAL A 273 6.46 7.67 14.04
CA VAL A 273 6.66 7.14 15.38
C VAL A 273 5.86 5.85 15.48
N VAL A 274 6.54 4.73 15.24
CA VAL A 274 5.91 3.40 15.25
C VAL A 274 5.41 3.04 16.65
N ARG A 275 6.17 3.41 17.68
CA ARG A 275 5.79 3.30 19.10
C ARG A 275 6.66 4.21 19.96
N ASP A 276 6.10 4.67 21.07
CA ASP A 276 6.77 5.36 22.17
C ASP A 276 6.06 5.00 23.49
N THR A 277 6.23 3.74 23.92
CA THR A 277 5.53 3.20 25.11
C THR A 277 6.11 3.76 26.40
N GLN A 278 7.35 4.20 26.38
CA GLN A 278 8.00 4.89 27.53
C GLN A 278 7.65 6.37 27.62
N ARG A 279 7.10 6.96 26.53
CA ARG A 279 6.79 8.39 26.46
C ARG A 279 8.02 9.27 26.67
N ILE A 280 9.14 8.92 26.01
CA ILE A 280 10.38 9.71 26.09
C ILE A 280 10.38 10.88 25.13
N LEU A 281 9.46 10.92 24.16
CA LEU A 281 9.26 12.05 23.27
C LEU A 281 8.29 13.07 23.90
N PRO A 282 8.51 14.39 23.73
CA PRO A 282 9.64 15.06 23.05
C PRO A 282 10.94 14.95 23.84
N LEU A 283 12.08 14.89 23.09
CA LEU A 283 13.40 14.92 23.72
C LEU A 283 13.67 16.30 24.33
N SER A 284 14.37 16.31 25.47
CA SER A 284 14.80 17.57 26.08
C SER A 284 16.02 18.17 25.35
N PRO A 285 15.98 19.45 24.97
CA PRO A 285 17.11 20.12 24.38
C PRO A 285 18.35 20.22 25.28
N SER A 286 18.18 20.03 26.60
CA SER A 286 19.26 20.09 27.58
C SER A 286 19.89 18.73 27.92
N SER A 287 19.30 17.63 27.48
CA SER A 287 19.82 16.29 27.75
C SER A 287 21.18 16.05 27.06
N ARG A 288 22.04 15.29 27.73
CA ARG A 288 23.27 14.78 27.11
C ARG A 288 22.92 13.57 26.24
N ILE A 289 22.94 13.75 24.92
CA ILE A 289 22.48 12.73 23.94
C ILE A 289 23.67 11.99 23.35
N ALA A 290 23.73 10.68 23.52
CA ALA A 290 24.63 9.80 22.78
C ALA A 290 23.96 9.39 21.46
N PHE A 291 24.52 9.81 20.33
CA PHE A 291 24.04 9.45 18.99
C PHE A 291 24.89 8.30 18.42
N LEU A 292 24.34 7.10 18.40
CA LEU A 292 24.97 5.91 17.87
C LEU A 292 24.66 5.76 16.37
N PHE A 293 25.72 5.70 15.55
CA PHE A 293 25.61 5.60 14.10
C PHE A 293 26.50 4.48 13.53
N PRO A 294 26.05 3.67 12.53
CA PRO A 294 26.87 2.61 11.94
C PRO A 294 28.02 3.22 11.14
N GLY A 295 29.26 2.87 11.54
CA GLY A 295 30.49 3.44 10.96
C GLY A 295 30.98 2.78 9.69
N ASP A 296 30.49 1.59 9.39
CA ASP A 296 30.91 0.74 8.26
C ASP A 296 29.94 0.73 7.08
N LYS A 297 28.77 1.37 7.22
CA LYS A 297 27.79 1.36 6.15
C LYS A 297 28.13 2.38 5.07
N THR A 298 28.11 1.90 3.86
CA THR A 298 28.09 2.75 2.67
C THR A 298 26.65 3.21 2.41
N PRO A 299 26.45 4.34 1.72
CA PRO A 299 25.14 4.73 1.23
C PRO A 299 24.60 3.65 0.30
N ALA A 300 23.88 2.67 0.85
CA ALA A 300 23.16 1.70 0.07
C ALA A 300 21.85 2.34 -0.31
N GLY A 301 21.68 2.68 -1.56
CA GLY A 301 20.48 3.26 -2.12
C GLY A 301 19.60 2.19 -2.75
N GLY A 302 19.16 1.17 -2.06
CA GLY A 302 18.29 0.14 -2.64
C GLY A 302 18.89 -0.56 -3.87
N ALA A 303 18.12 -1.26 -4.66
CA ALA A 303 18.56 -2.08 -5.81
C ALA A 303 19.38 -1.36 -6.92
N VAL A 304 19.71 -0.10 -6.73
CA VAL A 304 20.55 0.68 -7.66
C VAL A 304 22.03 0.62 -7.30
N ASP A 305 22.41 -0.01 -6.20
CA ASP A 305 23.81 -0.20 -5.80
C ASP A 305 24.46 -1.38 -6.52
N GLY A 306 24.03 -1.67 -7.75
CA GLY A 306 24.78 -2.51 -8.66
C GLY A 306 26.22 -1.97 -8.76
N GLU A 307 27.21 -2.86 -8.67
CA GLU A 307 28.61 -2.56 -8.83
C GLU A 307 28.84 -1.68 -10.08
N GLY A 308 29.04 -0.40 -9.90
CA GLY A 308 29.34 0.52 -11.01
C GLY A 308 28.80 1.94 -10.87
N LEU A 309 27.72 2.15 -10.15
CA LEU A 309 27.18 3.49 -9.86
C LEU A 309 27.35 3.87 -8.38
N GLY A 310 27.95 2.99 -7.58
CA GLY A 310 28.10 3.15 -6.14
C GLY A 310 28.87 4.40 -5.76
N ARG A 311 28.27 5.25 -4.95
CA ARG A 311 29.00 6.25 -4.19
C ARG A 311 29.95 5.51 -3.27
N LYS A 312 31.23 5.38 -3.65
CA LYS A 312 32.27 4.83 -2.80
C LYS A 312 32.49 5.78 -1.61
N GLY A 313 31.95 5.44 -0.46
CA GLY A 313 32.17 6.19 0.78
C GLY A 313 31.16 5.77 1.85
N SER A 314 31.61 5.69 3.10
CA SER A 314 30.71 5.53 4.24
C SER A 314 29.84 6.77 4.41
N TYR A 315 28.66 6.61 5.00
CA TYR A 315 27.85 7.74 5.45
C TYR A 315 28.70 8.65 6.33
N ASN A 316 28.67 9.94 6.05
CA ASN A 316 29.35 10.92 6.91
C ASN A 316 28.47 11.18 8.15
N ALA A 317 28.71 10.41 9.20
CA ALA A 317 27.98 10.54 10.46
C ALA A 317 28.03 11.95 11.06
N SER A 318 29.09 12.71 10.79
CA SER A 318 29.22 14.09 11.27
C SER A 318 28.09 15.00 10.73
N VAL A 319 27.64 14.78 9.50
CA VAL A 319 26.52 15.57 8.92
C VAL A 319 25.23 15.31 9.71
N TYR A 320 24.97 14.08 10.11
CA TYR A 320 23.80 13.73 10.90
C TYR A 320 23.89 14.29 12.33
N LEU A 321 25.08 14.24 12.92
CA LEU A 321 25.32 14.87 14.23
C LEU A 321 25.12 16.38 14.18
N ASP A 322 25.58 17.05 13.13
CA ASP A 322 25.41 18.50 12.97
C ASP A 322 23.92 18.89 12.85
N ILE A 323 23.10 18.05 12.23
CA ILE A 323 21.64 18.24 12.18
C ILE A 323 21.05 18.13 13.59
N LEU A 324 21.42 17.08 14.34
CA LEU A 324 20.96 16.88 15.71
C LEU A 324 21.40 18.04 16.62
N ARG A 325 22.60 18.56 16.46
CA ARG A 325 23.16 19.67 17.23
C ARG A 325 22.44 21.00 17.03
N ARG A 326 21.71 21.18 15.96
CA ARG A 326 20.82 22.35 15.78
C ARG A 326 19.69 22.40 16.82
N TRP A 327 19.36 21.25 17.41
CA TRP A 327 18.31 21.08 18.42
C TRP A 327 18.87 20.83 19.82
N ASN A 328 20.08 20.25 19.89
CA ASN A 328 20.72 19.88 21.16
C ASN A 328 22.25 19.94 21.00
N ASP A 329 22.87 20.98 21.54
CA ASP A 329 24.32 21.22 21.45
C ASP A 329 25.17 20.27 22.29
N ARG A 330 24.53 19.52 23.23
CA ARG A 330 25.19 18.49 24.07
C ARG A 330 25.22 17.12 23.44
N ALA A 331 24.71 16.96 22.22
CA ALA A 331 24.76 15.70 21.48
C ALA A 331 26.18 15.37 21.03
N PHE A 332 26.58 14.12 21.18
CA PHE A 332 27.86 13.58 20.74
C PHE A 332 27.71 12.25 20.02
N GLU A 333 28.63 11.97 19.12
CA GLU A 333 28.61 10.81 18.25
C GLU A 333 29.36 9.62 18.85
N ILE A 334 28.80 8.42 18.69
CA ILE A 334 29.48 7.14 18.89
C ILE A 334 29.32 6.32 17.60
N ARG A 335 30.44 6.04 16.94
CA ARG A 335 30.43 5.13 15.79
C ARG A 335 30.54 3.70 16.27
N TYR A 336 29.66 2.84 15.78
CA TYR A 336 29.68 1.41 16.07
C TYR A 336 29.86 0.58 14.80
N GLY A 337 30.37 -0.63 14.92
CA GLY A 337 30.62 -1.53 13.80
C GLY A 337 30.49 -3.00 14.21
N PRO A 338 30.96 -3.95 13.38
CA PRO A 338 30.83 -5.39 13.62
C PRO A 338 31.44 -5.87 14.97
N THR A 339 32.40 -5.16 15.51
CA THR A 339 33.02 -5.47 16.80
C THR A 339 32.20 -5.02 18.02
N GLY A 340 31.07 -4.31 17.78
CA GLY A 340 30.26 -3.72 18.85
C GLY A 340 30.84 -2.43 19.41
N LEU A 341 30.53 -2.12 20.68
CA LEU A 341 31.05 -0.95 21.41
C LEU A 341 32.29 -1.34 22.24
N SER A 342 33.29 -0.46 22.27
CA SER A 342 34.38 -0.60 23.23
C SER A 342 33.90 -0.34 24.66
N PRO A 343 34.67 -0.76 25.71
CA PRO A 343 34.31 -0.44 27.10
C PRO A 343 34.15 1.07 27.35
N GLU A 344 34.98 1.91 26.71
CA GLU A 344 34.92 3.37 26.81
C GLU A 344 33.63 3.91 26.15
N GLN A 345 33.29 3.38 24.98
CA GLN A 345 32.06 3.75 24.28
C GLN A 345 30.81 3.35 25.08
N LEU A 346 30.84 2.16 25.70
CA LEU A 346 29.77 1.69 26.55
C LEU A 346 29.59 2.59 27.79
N SER A 347 30.70 2.99 28.43
CA SER A 347 30.66 3.95 29.55
C SER A 347 30.06 5.30 29.13
N LEU A 348 30.34 5.77 27.89
CA LEU A 348 29.72 6.97 27.35
C LEU A 348 28.20 6.82 27.15
N VAL A 349 27.75 5.63 26.68
CA VAL A 349 26.31 5.31 26.57
C VAL A 349 25.64 5.33 27.94
N GLU A 350 26.25 4.66 28.93
CA GLU A 350 25.70 4.55 30.29
C GLU A 350 25.65 5.90 31.03
N SER A 351 26.55 6.83 30.68
CA SER A 351 26.58 8.18 31.24
C SER A 351 25.73 9.22 30.50
N ALA A 352 25.09 8.85 29.40
CA ALA A 352 24.19 9.72 28.65
C ALA A 352 22.80 9.77 29.27
N ASP A 353 22.15 10.95 29.24
CA ASP A 353 20.77 11.08 29.68
C ASP A 353 19.78 10.41 28.68
N MET A 354 20.21 10.33 27.41
CA MET A 354 19.41 9.81 26.30
C MET A 354 20.33 9.14 25.27
N VAL A 355 19.88 8.05 24.70
CA VAL A 355 20.54 7.38 23.58
C VAL A 355 19.65 7.41 22.35
N ILE A 356 20.17 7.89 21.23
CA ILE A 356 19.59 7.73 19.91
C ILE A 356 20.40 6.67 19.17
N PHE A 357 19.78 5.54 18.86
CA PHE A 357 20.40 4.47 18.09
C PHE A 357 19.86 4.47 16.67
N ALA A 358 20.69 4.85 15.72
CA ALA A 358 20.37 4.81 14.29
C ALA A 358 20.78 3.46 13.70
N SER A 359 19.87 2.82 12.95
CA SER A 359 20.16 1.59 12.21
C SER A 359 19.92 1.77 10.70
N ILE A 360 20.63 1.00 9.90
CA ILE A 360 20.47 0.93 8.44
C ILE A 360 20.42 -0.55 8.05
N ASN A 361 19.25 -1.04 7.70
CA ASN A 361 19.00 -2.44 7.34
C ASN A 361 19.52 -3.43 8.42
N ALA A 362 19.17 -3.17 9.69
CA ALA A 362 19.63 -3.99 10.81
C ALA A 362 19.12 -5.44 10.74
N ARG A 363 17.98 -5.68 10.07
CA ARG A 363 17.44 -7.03 9.86
C ARG A 363 18.41 -7.91 9.04
N GLU A 364 19.11 -7.30 8.10
CA GLU A 364 20.14 -7.94 7.25
C GLU A 364 21.55 -7.83 7.85
N SER A 365 21.71 -7.10 8.95
CA SER A 365 22.99 -6.81 9.60
C SER A 365 23.00 -7.29 11.04
N PRO A 366 23.45 -8.57 11.28
CA PRO A 366 23.34 -9.20 12.60
C PRO A 366 23.98 -8.42 13.75
N TYR A 367 25.08 -7.69 13.51
CA TYR A 367 25.74 -6.91 14.54
C TYR A 367 24.92 -5.68 14.97
N GLN A 368 24.26 -4.98 14.01
CA GLN A 368 23.38 -3.86 14.33
C GLN A 368 22.19 -4.32 15.14
N ARG A 369 21.56 -5.43 14.72
CA ARG A 369 20.42 -6.02 15.41
C ARG A 369 20.81 -6.46 16.83
N LYS A 370 21.96 -7.15 16.98
CA LYS A 370 22.48 -7.58 18.28
C LYS A 370 22.71 -6.38 19.21
N LEU A 371 23.37 -5.34 18.72
CA LEU A 371 23.64 -4.14 19.52
C LEU A 371 22.33 -3.46 19.93
N GLY A 372 21.42 -3.20 18.99
CA GLY A 372 20.13 -2.56 19.28
C GLY A 372 19.34 -3.28 20.37
N LEU A 373 19.30 -4.63 20.34
CA LEU A 373 18.63 -5.44 21.36
C LEU A 373 19.36 -5.49 22.72
N GLN A 374 20.65 -5.15 22.76
CA GLN A 374 21.41 -5.08 24.00
C GLN A 374 21.32 -3.71 24.69
N LEU A 375 21.18 -2.62 23.93
CA LEU A 375 21.16 -1.26 24.46
C LEU A 375 20.13 -1.01 25.59
N PRO A 376 18.92 -1.60 25.58
CA PRO A 376 17.97 -1.44 26.70
C PRO A 376 18.48 -1.91 28.08
N LYS A 377 19.59 -2.68 28.12
CA LYS A 377 20.25 -3.08 29.37
C LYS A 377 21.20 -2.02 29.93
N HIS A 378 21.62 -1.07 29.08
CA HIS A 378 22.64 -0.06 29.38
C HIS A 378 22.07 1.36 29.49
N THR A 379 20.83 1.57 29.03
CA THR A 379 20.14 2.85 29.17
C THR A 379 18.65 2.65 29.31
N SER A 380 18.02 3.50 30.12
CA SER A 380 16.56 3.53 30.30
C SER A 380 15.85 4.43 29.30
N ALA A 381 16.58 5.30 28.62
CA ALA A 381 16.04 6.25 27.65
C ALA A 381 16.68 6.02 26.28
N LEU A 382 16.04 5.17 25.46
CA LEU A 382 16.50 4.76 24.14
C LEU A 382 15.46 5.09 23.06
N ALA A 383 15.83 5.94 22.12
CA ALA A 383 15.10 6.15 20.86
C ALA A 383 15.84 5.41 19.73
N THR A 384 15.20 4.39 19.17
CA THR A 384 15.73 3.64 18.03
C THR A 384 15.14 4.18 16.74
N MET A 385 16.01 4.52 15.78
CA MET A 385 15.63 5.07 14.48
C MET A 385 16.07 4.12 13.35
N ALA A 386 15.12 3.52 12.67
CA ALA A 386 15.38 2.82 11.40
C ALA A 386 15.49 3.85 10.28
N LEU A 387 16.71 4.13 9.84
CA LEU A 387 16.95 5.15 8.82
C LEU A 387 16.54 4.69 7.42
N CYS A 388 16.49 3.38 7.16
CA CYS A 388 16.10 2.83 5.87
C CYS A 388 14.91 1.88 6.03
N ASN A 389 15.18 0.61 6.33
CA ASN A 389 14.17 -0.43 6.38
C ASN A 389 13.33 -0.36 7.66
N PRO A 390 12.01 -0.11 7.59
CA PRO A 390 11.17 -0.01 8.79
C PRO A 390 10.99 -1.34 9.52
N TYR A 391 11.42 -2.47 8.94
CA TYR A 391 11.34 -3.78 9.58
C TYR A 391 12.49 -4.06 10.57
N ASP A 392 13.50 -3.18 10.69
CA ASP A 392 14.72 -3.40 11.48
C ASP A 392 14.41 -3.92 12.90
N PHE A 393 13.49 -3.28 13.61
CA PHE A 393 13.04 -3.65 14.96
C PHE A 393 11.52 -3.64 15.11
N LEU A 394 10.79 -3.78 14.03
CA LEU A 394 9.31 -3.66 14.03
C LEU A 394 8.66 -4.64 15.00
N GLU A 395 9.11 -5.88 15.02
CA GLU A 395 8.57 -6.96 15.85
C GLU A 395 9.16 -6.99 17.27
N ASP A 396 10.28 -6.28 17.51
CA ASP A 396 11.01 -6.34 18.78
C ASP A 396 10.40 -5.41 19.83
N ARG A 397 9.50 -5.94 20.66
CA ARG A 397 8.80 -5.18 21.70
C ARG A 397 9.69 -4.68 22.84
N SER A 398 10.92 -5.19 22.96
CA SER A 398 11.94 -4.65 23.89
C SER A 398 12.43 -3.26 23.49
N ILE A 399 12.31 -2.90 22.20
CA ILE A 399 12.57 -1.56 21.71
C ILE A 399 11.30 -0.74 21.91
N GLN A 400 11.24 0.07 22.94
CA GLN A 400 10.02 0.73 23.41
C GLN A 400 9.72 2.05 22.69
N THR A 401 10.76 2.76 22.21
CA THR A 401 10.60 3.92 21.32
C THR A 401 11.26 3.60 19.99
N TYR A 402 10.45 3.58 18.93
CA TYR A 402 10.87 3.17 17.58
C TYR A 402 10.32 4.12 16.53
N ILE A 403 11.21 4.67 15.70
CA ILE A 403 10.91 5.63 14.66
C ILE A 403 11.39 5.08 13.31
N ALA A 404 10.59 5.22 12.25
CA ALA A 404 10.96 4.88 10.89
C ALA A 404 11.05 6.13 10.02
N THR A 405 12.13 6.25 9.23
CA THR A 405 12.38 7.37 8.31
C THR A 405 12.39 6.95 6.85
N TYR A 406 12.47 5.65 6.57
CA TYR A 406 12.38 5.00 5.25
C TYR A 406 13.51 5.28 4.27
N GLU A 407 14.35 6.29 4.52
CA GLU A 407 15.46 6.63 3.65
C GLU A 407 16.59 7.32 4.43
N PRO A 408 17.83 6.88 4.27
CA PRO A 408 18.99 7.43 5.01
C PRO A 408 19.55 8.69 4.33
N THR A 409 18.68 9.65 3.97
CA THR A 409 19.08 10.95 3.41
C THR A 409 19.15 12.03 4.48
N VAL A 410 19.87 13.11 4.17
CA VAL A 410 19.97 14.30 5.04
C VAL A 410 18.60 14.91 5.29
N GLU A 411 17.77 14.95 4.27
CA GLU A 411 16.43 15.53 4.30
C GLU A 411 15.48 14.70 5.18
N ALA A 412 15.50 13.38 5.02
CA ALA A 412 14.69 12.45 5.82
C ALA A 412 15.12 12.51 7.30
N PHE A 413 16.43 12.50 7.55
CA PHE A 413 16.97 12.61 8.91
C PHE A 413 16.66 13.95 9.56
N THR A 414 16.72 15.05 8.80
CA THR A 414 16.36 16.38 9.31
C THR A 414 14.90 16.41 9.76
N ALA A 415 13.99 15.87 8.97
CA ALA A 415 12.59 15.75 9.35
C ALA A 415 12.40 14.84 10.58
N ALA A 416 13.13 13.74 10.65
CA ALA A 416 13.05 12.82 11.78
C ALA A 416 13.56 13.45 13.09
N VAL A 417 14.67 14.18 13.04
CA VAL A 417 15.20 14.91 14.22
C VAL A 417 14.19 15.96 14.69
N GLU A 418 13.56 16.70 13.79
CA GLU A 418 12.51 17.64 14.17
C GLU A 418 11.38 16.94 14.93
N CYS A 419 10.95 15.76 14.49
CA CYS A 419 9.93 14.96 15.16
C CYS A 419 10.38 14.43 16.53
N LEU A 420 11.67 14.23 16.78
CA LEU A 420 12.15 13.85 18.12
C LEU A 420 11.90 14.95 19.17
N PHE A 421 11.97 16.20 18.77
CA PHE A 421 11.74 17.37 19.64
C PHE A 421 10.31 17.91 19.52
N ARG A 422 9.59 17.56 18.46
CA ARG A 422 8.21 17.97 18.17
C ARG A 422 7.42 16.77 17.62
N PRO A 423 7.08 15.79 18.49
CA PRO A 423 6.47 14.54 18.04
C PRO A 423 5.09 14.72 17.39
N GLU A 424 4.42 15.84 17.61
CA GLU A 424 3.17 16.22 16.93
C GLU A 424 3.34 16.39 15.41
N LEU A 425 4.56 16.57 14.92
CA LEU A 425 4.87 16.65 13.48
C LEU A 425 5.04 15.28 12.82
N ALA A 426 5.23 14.23 13.59
CA ALA A 426 5.34 12.85 13.09
C ALA A 426 3.96 12.32 12.66
N THR A 427 3.50 12.71 11.49
CA THR A 427 2.18 12.36 10.97
C THR A 427 2.19 11.13 10.06
N GLY A 428 3.36 10.55 9.81
CA GLY A 428 3.50 9.35 9.00
C GLY A 428 2.80 8.14 9.61
N ILE A 429 2.26 7.30 8.74
CA ILE A 429 1.62 6.03 9.10
C ILE A 429 2.46 4.91 8.54
N LEU A 430 2.76 3.89 9.35
CA LEU A 430 3.54 2.76 8.88
C LEU A 430 2.82 2.06 7.70
N PRO A 431 3.41 2.03 6.49
CA PRO A 431 2.74 1.48 5.32
C PRO A 431 2.90 -0.04 5.21
N VAL A 432 3.53 -0.69 6.20
CA VAL A 432 3.86 -2.12 6.22
C VAL A 432 3.62 -2.74 7.58
N GLY A 433 3.48 -4.07 7.62
CA GLY A 433 3.33 -4.85 8.85
C GLY A 433 1.88 -5.12 9.26
N PRO A 434 1.65 -6.15 10.08
CA PRO A 434 0.31 -6.64 10.42
C PRO A 434 -0.48 -5.70 11.32
N GLU A 435 0.20 -4.92 12.15
CA GLU A 435 -0.41 -3.95 13.04
C GLU A 435 -0.01 -2.55 12.58
N LYS A 436 -0.86 -1.89 11.81
CA LYS A 436 -0.67 -0.48 11.47
C LYS A 436 -1.27 0.35 12.60
N PRO A 437 -0.45 1.01 13.43
CA PRO A 437 -0.99 1.84 14.51
C PRO A 437 -1.85 2.96 13.91
N ALA A 438 -2.89 3.34 14.63
CA ALA A 438 -3.67 4.51 14.25
C ALA A 438 -2.73 5.73 14.19
N PRO A 439 -2.88 6.61 13.17
CA PRO A 439 -2.10 7.84 13.09
C PRO A 439 -2.23 8.63 14.39
N GLN A 440 -1.15 9.23 14.89
CA GLN A 440 -1.20 10.04 16.12
C GLN A 440 -2.17 11.23 16.04
N TRP A 441 -2.40 11.74 14.81
CA TRP A 441 -3.37 12.81 14.56
C TRP A 441 -4.83 12.30 14.55
N LEU A 442 -5.06 10.97 14.60
CA LEU A 442 -6.38 10.35 14.54
C LEU A 442 -6.75 9.80 15.90
N GLN A 443 -7.85 10.26 16.44
CA GLN A 443 -8.45 9.72 17.65
C GLN A 443 -9.68 8.90 17.28
N VAL A 444 -9.69 7.61 17.66
CA VAL A 444 -10.86 6.75 17.55
C VAL A 444 -11.46 6.59 18.95
N ARG A 445 -12.74 6.89 19.07
CA ARG A 445 -13.46 6.76 20.34
C ARG A 445 -14.87 6.23 20.13
N GLN A 446 -15.54 5.86 21.19
CA GLN A 446 -16.95 5.51 21.13
C GLN A 446 -17.78 6.70 20.65
N TYR A 447 -18.74 6.39 19.80
CA TYR A 447 -19.73 7.34 19.30
C TYR A 447 -20.62 7.83 20.46
N ALA A 448 -20.90 9.12 20.47
CA ALA A 448 -21.81 9.76 21.40
C ALA A 448 -22.84 10.59 20.61
N ALA A 449 -24.11 10.17 20.61
CA ALA A 449 -25.15 10.77 19.78
C ALA A 449 -25.24 12.29 19.95
N ALA A 450 -25.16 12.80 21.17
CA ALA A 450 -25.29 14.24 21.46
C ALA A 450 -24.23 15.12 20.80
N SER A 451 -23.02 14.60 20.57
CA SER A 451 -21.90 15.37 20.00
C SER A 451 -21.54 14.99 18.57
N ASP A 452 -21.93 13.79 18.14
CA ASP A 452 -21.41 13.22 16.88
C ASP A 452 -22.46 13.09 15.79
N PHE A 453 -23.75 12.99 16.15
CA PHE A 453 -24.81 12.60 15.22
C PHE A 453 -24.87 13.49 13.97
N SER A 454 -24.86 14.81 14.14
CA SER A 454 -24.92 15.74 12.99
C SER A 454 -23.75 15.51 12.01
N GLN A 455 -22.54 15.40 12.55
CA GLN A 455 -21.34 15.20 11.72
C GLN A 455 -21.31 13.81 11.08
N VAL A 456 -21.87 12.79 11.74
CA VAL A 456 -22.00 11.44 11.18
C VAL A 456 -23.01 11.42 10.03
N CYS A 457 -24.09 12.23 10.09
CA CYS A 457 -25.02 12.40 8.97
C CYS A 457 -24.33 13.01 7.75
N ASP A 458 -23.55 14.06 7.95
CA ASP A 458 -22.80 14.71 6.87
C ASP A 458 -21.76 13.76 6.27
N LEU A 459 -21.02 13.04 7.13
CA LEU A 459 -20.03 12.04 6.75
C LEU A 459 -20.67 10.89 5.97
N TRP A 460 -21.82 10.38 6.42
CA TRP A 460 -22.56 9.33 5.72
C TRP A 460 -22.89 9.75 4.28
N ASN A 461 -23.53 10.91 4.13
CA ASN A 461 -23.96 11.39 2.83
C ASN A 461 -22.77 11.74 1.91
N ALA A 462 -21.63 12.13 2.47
CA ALA A 462 -20.39 12.33 1.72
C ALA A 462 -19.75 11.01 1.29
N ALA A 463 -19.75 9.99 2.16
CA ALA A 463 -19.13 8.69 1.89
C ALA A 463 -19.97 7.81 0.96
N PHE A 464 -21.31 7.96 1.02
CA PHE A 464 -22.26 7.13 0.27
C PHE A 464 -23.27 8.01 -0.49
N PRO A 465 -22.85 8.74 -1.52
CA PRO A 465 -23.72 9.69 -2.24
C PRO A 465 -24.91 9.03 -2.95
N THR A 466 -24.81 7.75 -3.31
CA THR A 466 -25.90 6.96 -3.89
C THR A 466 -26.86 6.39 -2.84
N TYR A 467 -26.47 6.40 -1.57
CA TYR A 467 -27.25 5.88 -0.44
C TYR A 467 -27.54 6.97 0.60
N ASN A 468 -27.90 8.16 0.12
CA ASN A 468 -28.24 9.28 0.99
C ASN A 468 -29.38 8.94 1.95
N MET A 469 -29.21 9.31 3.21
CA MET A 469 -30.22 9.13 4.25
C MET A 469 -30.62 10.46 4.88
N SER A 470 -31.90 10.58 5.23
CA SER A 470 -32.33 11.62 6.14
C SER A 470 -31.78 11.39 7.55
N ALA A 471 -31.59 12.45 8.33
CA ALA A 471 -31.15 12.32 9.72
C ALA A 471 -32.07 11.38 10.52
N ARG A 472 -33.37 11.42 10.28
CA ARG A 472 -34.38 10.56 10.92
C ARG A 472 -34.18 9.07 10.60
N ASP A 473 -33.82 8.76 9.36
CA ASP A 473 -33.66 7.36 8.93
C ASP A 473 -32.30 6.83 9.36
N LEU A 474 -31.27 7.66 9.32
CA LEU A 474 -29.95 7.30 9.82
C LEU A 474 -29.97 7.05 11.35
N ASP A 475 -30.74 7.83 12.12
CA ASP A 475 -30.90 7.60 13.56
C ASP A 475 -31.47 6.21 13.87
N LYS A 476 -32.46 5.76 13.09
CA LYS A 476 -33.02 4.40 13.22
C LYS A 476 -32.01 3.29 12.90
N VAL A 477 -31.06 3.57 12.01
CA VAL A 477 -29.97 2.62 11.67
C VAL A 477 -28.92 2.58 12.76
N ILE A 478 -28.56 3.74 13.32
CA ILE A 478 -27.54 3.84 14.38
C ILE A 478 -28.08 3.33 15.72
N GLN A 479 -29.34 3.63 16.04
CA GLN A 479 -29.98 3.25 17.31
C GLN A 479 -31.27 2.46 17.06
N PRO A 480 -31.17 1.23 16.59
CA PRO A 480 -32.36 0.41 16.37
C PRO A 480 -33.04 0.07 17.68
N HIS A 481 -34.33 0.31 17.77
CA HIS A 481 -35.17 0.19 18.99
C HIS A 481 -35.24 -1.24 19.58
N TYR A 482 -34.78 -2.24 18.83
CA TYR A 482 -34.85 -3.67 19.19
C TYR A 482 -33.51 -4.23 19.69
N LEU A 483 -32.44 -3.43 19.69
CA LEU A 483 -31.16 -3.84 20.28
C LEU A 483 -30.98 -3.22 21.65
N LEU A 484 -30.38 -4.01 22.53
CA LEU A 484 -30.00 -3.52 23.86
C LEU A 484 -28.78 -2.59 23.72
N PRO A 485 -28.66 -1.56 24.58
CA PRO A 485 -27.52 -0.62 24.52
C PRO A 485 -26.16 -1.32 24.61
N GLU A 486 -26.05 -2.43 25.35
CA GLU A 486 -24.84 -3.24 25.49
C GLU A 486 -24.44 -3.99 24.20
N GLN A 487 -25.30 -4.04 23.20
CA GLN A 487 -25.04 -4.65 21.90
C GLN A 487 -24.52 -3.65 20.87
N THR A 488 -24.54 -2.35 21.18
CA THR A 488 -24.12 -1.28 20.26
C THR A 488 -22.78 -0.69 20.71
N HIS A 489 -21.79 -0.71 19.83
CA HIS A 489 -20.42 -0.28 20.15
C HIS A 489 -19.81 0.57 19.03
N HIS A 490 -20.59 1.50 18.48
CA HIS A 490 -20.19 2.34 17.36
C HIS A 490 -18.97 3.20 17.70
N LEU A 491 -18.11 3.41 16.71
CA LEU A 491 -16.90 4.20 16.87
C LEU A 491 -16.89 5.37 15.88
N VAL A 492 -16.33 6.48 16.32
CA VAL A 492 -16.07 7.66 15.51
C VAL A 492 -14.58 7.99 15.51
N ALA A 493 -14.04 8.27 14.32
CA ALA A 493 -12.68 8.71 14.14
C ALA A 493 -12.65 10.22 13.88
N ARG A 494 -11.79 10.95 14.61
CA ARG A 494 -11.64 12.40 14.56
C ARG A 494 -10.18 12.80 14.41
N THR A 495 -9.91 13.93 13.80
CA THR A 495 -8.58 14.54 13.83
C THR A 495 -8.28 15.11 15.22
N GLY A 496 -7.06 15.02 15.69
CA GLY A 496 -6.63 15.13 17.10
C GLY A 496 -6.92 16.40 17.91
N HIS A 497 -7.90 17.20 17.55
CA HIS A 497 -8.41 18.31 18.39
C HIS A 497 -9.80 17.97 18.96
N PRO A 498 -10.11 18.39 20.19
CA PRO A 498 -11.41 18.07 20.83
C PRO A 498 -12.65 18.50 20.04
N ASN A 499 -12.55 19.57 19.25
CA ASN A 499 -13.62 20.12 18.42
C ASN A 499 -13.46 19.79 16.92
N SER A 500 -12.67 18.77 16.59
CA SER A 500 -12.39 18.39 15.20
C SER A 500 -13.57 17.69 14.54
N GLU A 501 -13.60 17.77 13.21
CA GLU A 501 -14.62 17.09 12.40
C GLU A 501 -14.49 15.57 12.48
N ALA A 502 -15.60 14.85 12.43
CA ALA A 502 -15.61 13.41 12.26
C ALA A 502 -15.15 13.06 10.84
N VAL A 503 -14.07 12.30 10.75
CA VAL A 503 -13.47 11.89 9.47
C VAL A 503 -13.71 10.41 9.16
N GLY A 504 -14.27 9.66 10.10
CA GLY A 504 -14.64 8.26 9.92
C GLY A 504 -15.64 7.83 10.97
N PHE A 505 -16.44 6.83 10.61
CA PHE A 505 -17.46 6.27 11.48
C PHE A 505 -17.68 4.80 11.17
N CYS A 506 -17.95 3.98 12.18
CA CYS A 506 -18.40 2.62 11.94
C CYS A 506 -19.54 2.20 12.86
N LEU A 507 -20.44 1.40 12.31
CA LEU A 507 -21.48 0.72 13.05
C LEU A 507 -20.98 -0.67 13.45
N LEU A 508 -20.71 -0.85 14.73
CA LEU A 508 -20.34 -2.11 15.33
C LEU A 508 -21.46 -2.60 16.23
N PHE A 509 -22.02 -3.75 15.92
CA PHE A 509 -22.94 -4.48 16.76
C PHE A 509 -22.28 -5.73 17.32
N VAL A 510 -22.66 -6.16 18.51
CA VAL A 510 -22.16 -7.39 19.11
C VAL A 510 -23.34 -8.32 19.37
N THR A 511 -23.28 -9.51 18.79
CA THR A 511 -24.27 -10.56 18.97
C THR A 511 -23.62 -11.78 19.61
N THR A 512 -24.40 -12.56 20.34
CA THR A 512 -23.92 -13.81 20.93
C THR A 512 -24.43 -14.98 20.07
N GLN A 513 -23.51 -15.80 19.57
CA GLN A 513 -23.81 -17.02 18.85
C GLN A 513 -23.17 -18.19 19.60
N GLN A 514 -23.98 -19.16 20.02
CA GLN A 514 -23.53 -20.33 20.78
C GLN A 514 -22.60 -19.95 21.96
N ASP A 515 -23.03 -19.01 22.78
CA ASP A 515 -22.29 -18.44 23.92
C ASP A 515 -20.98 -17.71 23.58
N THR A 516 -20.73 -17.46 22.29
CA THR A 516 -19.55 -16.70 21.84
C THR A 516 -19.97 -15.36 21.28
N ALA A 517 -19.41 -14.27 21.81
CA ALA A 517 -19.64 -12.93 21.28
C ALA A 517 -19.00 -12.80 19.88
N CYS A 518 -19.74 -12.26 18.93
CA CYS A 518 -19.27 -11.94 17.58
C CYS A 518 -19.54 -10.46 17.29
N GLY A 519 -18.51 -9.73 16.91
CA GLY A 519 -18.64 -8.36 16.43
C GLY A 519 -19.07 -8.33 14.98
N GLN A 520 -20.06 -7.51 14.66
CA GLN A 520 -20.59 -7.33 13.31
C GLN A 520 -20.38 -5.89 12.88
N LEU A 521 -19.47 -5.70 11.92
CA LEU A 521 -19.20 -4.41 11.30
C LEU A 521 -20.24 -4.19 10.19
N ALA A 522 -21.33 -3.51 10.55
CA ALA A 522 -22.44 -3.28 9.62
C ALA A 522 -22.13 -2.18 8.60
N VAL A 523 -21.41 -1.14 9.02
CA VAL A 523 -21.00 -0.01 8.17
C VAL A 523 -19.62 0.47 8.56
N LEU A 524 -18.85 0.88 7.56
CA LEU A 524 -17.61 1.61 7.70
C LEU A 524 -17.62 2.78 6.71
N ALA A 525 -17.73 3.99 7.22
CA ALA A 525 -17.72 5.22 6.45
C ALA A 525 -16.44 6.02 6.72
N VAL A 526 -15.82 6.52 5.67
CA VAL A 526 -14.64 7.41 5.76
C VAL A 526 -14.85 8.57 4.80
N ASP A 527 -14.62 9.79 5.29
CA ASP A 527 -14.68 11.00 4.45
C ASP A 527 -13.85 10.78 3.18
N PRO A 528 -14.41 11.00 1.98
CA PRO A 528 -13.70 10.82 0.71
C PRO A 528 -12.34 11.52 0.66
N LYS A 529 -12.20 12.70 1.29
CA LYS A 529 -10.94 13.45 1.38
C LYS A 529 -9.91 12.82 2.32
N MET A 530 -10.35 11.91 3.18
CA MET A 530 -9.54 11.23 4.20
C MET A 530 -9.36 9.74 3.91
N GLN A 531 -9.91 9.24 2.81
CA GLN A 531 -9.66 7.88 2.34
C GLN A 531 -8.19 7.70 1.95
N GLY A 532 -7.66 6.48 2.10
CA GLY A 532 -6.24 6.20 1.89
C GLY A 532 -5.30 6.70 2.98
N ARG A 533 -5.80 7.39 4.04
CA ARG A 533 -5.02 7.98 5.14
C ARG A 533 -5.05 7.16 6.44
N GLY A 534 -5.41 5.89 6.38
CA GLY A 534 -5.42 4.98 7.54
C GLY A 534 -6.65 5.06 8.44
N VAL A 535 -7.61 5.95 8.19
CA VAL A 535 -8.82 6.14 9.03
C VAL A 535 -9.62 4.84 9.14
N GLY A 536 -9.92 4.18 8.01
CA GLY A 536 -10.66 2.92 8.00
C GLY A 536 -9.91 1.80 8.72
N THR A 537 -8.59 1.75 8.56
CA THR A 537 -7.72 0.78 9.27
C THR A 537 -7.78 0.98 10.78
N ALA A 538 -7.68 2.23 11.24
CA ALA A 538 -7.77 2.56 12.66
C ALA A 538 -9.12 2.14 13.27
N LEU A 539 -10.22 2.39 12.56
CA LEU A 539 -11.56 1.97 12.99
C LEU A 539 -11.67 0.45 13.13
N VAL A 540 -11.22 -0.32 12.12
CA VAL A 540 -11.24 -1.80 12.17
C VAL A 540 -10.36 -2.33 13.30
N THR A 541 -9.17 -1.74 13.50
CA THR A 541 -8.24 -2.13 14.58
C THR A 541 -8.87 -1.89 15.94
N GLU A 542 -9.49 -0.74 16.15
CA GLU A 542 -10.14 -0.40 17.41
C GLU A 542 -11.38 -1.27 17.67
N CYS A 543 -12.14 -1.65 16.62
CA CYS A 543 -13.23 -2.64 16.76
C CYS A 543 -12.71 -3.96 17.34
N ARG A 544 -11.61 -4.49 16.81
CA ARG A 544 -11.00 -5.73 17.31
C ARG A 544 -10.45 -5.58 18.73
N ALA A 545 -9.80 -4.46 19.04
CA ALA A 545 -9.30 -4.16 20.37
C ALA A 545 -10.44 -4.11 21.41
N LEU A 546 -11.55 -3.46 21.05
CA LEU A 546 -12.74 -3.38 21.88
C LEU A 546 -13.35 -4.76 22.13
N LEU A 547 -13.51 -5.58 21.09
CA LEU A 547 -14.05 -6.93 21.19
C LEU A 547 -13.17 -7.81 22.09
N LYS A 548 -11.85 -7.74 21.90
CA LYS A 548 -10.88 -8.47 22.74
C LYS A 548 -10.97 -8.03 24.20
N LYS A 549 -11.03 -6.72 24.44
CA LYS A 549 -11.07 -6.15 25.80
C LYS A 549 -12.37 -6.45 26.54
N LYS A 550 -13.53 -6.30 25.88
CA LYS A 550 -14.85 -6.44 26.52
C LYS A 550 -15.37 -7.87 26.55
N PHE A 551 -15.08 -8.65 25.51
CA PHE A 551 -15.71 -9.96 25.27
C PHE A 551 -14.69 -11.10 25.19
N ASN A 552 -13.41 -10.82 25.41
CA ASN A 552 -12.29 -11.77 25.26
C ASN A 552 -12.30 -12.50 23.90
N ASN A 553 -12.84 -11.86 22.87
CA ASN A 553 -12.95 -12.38 21.52
C ASN A 553 -12.55 -11.31 20.51
N SER A 554 -11.90 -11.72 19.41
CA SER A 554 -11.50 -10.83 18.32
C SER A 554 -12.23 -11.12 17.00
N ARG A 555 -13.22 -12.00 17.00
CA ARG A 555 -14.01 -12.33 15.80
C ARG A 555 -14.83 -11.11 15.39
N LEU A 556 -14.57 -10.64 14.18
CA LEU A 556 -15.23 -9.50 13.56
C LEU A 556 -15.66 -9.91 12.15
N GLU A 557 -16.94 -9.80 11.86
CA GLU A 557 -17.56 -10.17 10.59
C GLU A 557 -18.15 -8.93 9.90
N LEU A 558 -18.31 -8.98 8.57
CA LEU A 558 -18.96 -7.92 7.80
C LEU A 558 -20.45 -8.18 7.70
N GLY A 559 -21.26 -7.21 8.03
CA GLY A 559 -22.65 -7.04 7.64
C GLY A 559 -23.64 -8.18 7.91
N SER A 560 -23.23 -9.24 8.60
CA SER A 560 -24.00 -10.48 8.71
C SER A 560 -25.08 -10.47 9.78
N GLY A 561 -25.20 -9.41 10.56
CA GLY A 561 -26.12 -9.35 11.70
C GLY A 561 -27.37 -8.53 11.48
N PHE A 562 -28.20 -8.55 12.49
CA PHE A 562 -29.37 -7.68 12.59
C PHE A 562 -29.02 -6.42 13.41
N PRO A 563 -29.44 -5.24 13.01
CA PRO A 563 -30.22 -4.96 11.79
C PRO A 563 -29.36 -5.10 10.53
N ARG A 564 -29.87 -5.83 9.56
CA ARG A 564 -29.21 -5.93 8.27
C ARG A 564 -29.41 -4.63 7.52
N PHE A 565 -28.34 -3.88 7.37
CA PHE A 565 -28.35 -2.76 6.47
C PHE A 565 -27.77 -3.20 5.11
N TRP A 566 -26.56 -3.75 5.13
CA TRP A 566 -25.96 -4.47 4.00
C TRP A 566 -25.50 -5.86 4.45
N PRO A 567 -25.90 -6.93 3.77
CA PRO A 567 -25.47 -8.28 4.12
C PRO A 567 -23.99 -8.54 3.82
N GLY A 568 -23.28 -7.57 3.28
CA GLY A 568 -21.88 -7.61 2.91
C GLY A 568 -21.44 -6.31 2.28
N ILE A 569 -20.54 -6.38 1.32
CA ILE A 569 -20.04 -5.23 0.57
C ILE A 569 -20.94 -5.06 -0.67
N PRO A 570 -21.58 -3.89 -0.87
CA PRO A 570 -22.35 -3.63 -2.09
C PRO A 570 -21.50 -3.81 -3.36
N THR A 571 -22.08 -4.44 -4.38
CA THR A 571 -21.36 -4.77 -5.62
C THR A 571 -21.17 -3.58 -6.56
N ASP A 572 -21.87 -2.50 -6.33
CA ASP A 572 -21.77 -1.22 -7.04
C ASP A 572 -20.67 -0.30 -6.45
N LEU A 573 -20.10 -0.67 -5.31
CA LEU A 573 -18.92 0.02 -4.78
C LEU A 573 -17.66 -0.40 -5.54
N PRO A 574 -16.64 0.49 -5.61
CA PRO A 574 -15.35 0.17 -6.22
C PRO A 574 -14.73 -1.09 -5.63
N THR A 575 -14.03 -1.87 -6.45
CA THR A 575 -13.37 -3.12 -6.02
C THR A 575 -12.38 -2.91 -4.88
N GLU A 576 -11.80 -1.72 -4.78
CA GLU A 576 -10.90 -1.32 -3.69
C GLU A 576 -11.53 -1.39 -2.31
N VAL A 577 -12.86 -1.27 -2.23
CA VAL A 577 -13.59 -1.43 -0.96
C VAL A 577 -13.55 -2.88 -0.50
N GLN A 578 -13.75 -3.82 -1.42
CA GLN A 578 -13.63 -5.26 -1.14
C GLN A 578 -12.19 -5.60 -0.71
N ASP A 579 -11.22 -5.05 -1.44
CA ASP A 579 -9.79 -5.23 -1.20
C ASP A 579 -9.39 -4.73 0.19
N PHE A 580 -9.91 -3.58 0.59
CA PHE A 580 -9.69 -3.03 1.93
C PHE A 580 -10.01 -4.06 3.02
N PHE A 581 -11.13 -4.77 2.92
CA PHE A 581 -11.55 -5.73 3.93
C PHE A 581 -10.78 -7.04 3.86
N VAL A 582 -10.53 -7.57 2.67
CA VAL A 582 -9.75 -8.81 2.48
C VAL A 582 -8.34 -8.67 3.07
N HIS A 583 -7.67 -7.55 2.81
CA HIS A 583 -6.33 -7.28 3.37
C HIS A 583 -6.30 -7.10 4.89
N ARG A 584 -7.46 -6.97 5.51
CA ARG A 584 -7.59 -6.88 6.99
C ARG A 584 -8.13 -8.16 7.59
N GLY A 585 -8.00 -9.28 6.84
CA GLY A 585 -8.32 -10.62 7.32
C GLY A 585 -9.80 -10.97 7.32
N PHE A 586 -10.64 -10.21 6.60
CA PHE A 586 -12.01 -10.63 6.33
C PHE A 586 -12.00 -11.63 5.18
N GLN A 587 -12.66 -12.76 5.38
CA GLN A 587 -12.75 -13.80 4.35
C GLN A 587 -14.03 -13.62 3.56
N LEU A 588 -13.92 -13.64 2.24
CA LEU A 588 -15.07 -13.76 1.35
C LEU A 588 -15.52 -15.22 1.35
N ASN A 589 -16.80 -15.46 1.58
CA ASN A 589 -17.33 -16.81 1.52
C ASN A 589 -17.67 -17.17 0.06
N PRO A 590 -16.89 -18.06 -0.60
CA PRO A 590 -17.13 -18.43 -1.99
C PRO A 590 -18.40 -19.27 -2.17
N LEU A 591 -18.94 -19.83 -1.09
CA LEU A 591 -20.16 -20.65 -1.11
C LEU A 591 -21.44 -19.83 -1.01
N ILE A 592 -21.35 -18.54 -0.64
CA ILE A 592 -22.49 -17.64 -0.62
C ILE A 592 -22.42 -16.80 -1.89
N PRO A 593 -23.25 -17.11 -2.91
CA PRO A 593 -23.32 -16.29 -4.11
C PRO A 593 -23.75 -14.87 -3.73
N ARG A 594 -23.40 -13.89 -4.57
CA ARG A 594 -23.72 -12.49 -4.39
C ARG A 594 -25.19 -12.30 -4.01
N SER A 595 -25.46 -11.67 -2.88
CA SER A 595 -26.80 -11.17 -2.57
C SER A 595 -27.11 -10.01 -3.49
N VAL A 596 -28.25 -10.07 -4.14
CA VAL A 596 -28.77 -8.96 -4.97
C VAL A 596 -30.01 -8.44 -4.28
N ASP A 597 -30.00 -7.18 -3.87
CA ASP A 597 -31.19 -6.50 -3.44
C ASP A 597 -32.00 -6.12 -4.68
N LEU A 598 -33.19 -6.71 -4.80
CA LEU A 598 -34.13 -6.32 -5.84
C LEU A 598 -34.89 -5.09 -5.37
N CYS A 599 -34.59 -3.95 -5.96
CA CYS A 599 -35.35 -2.71 -5.73
C CYS A 599 -36.26 -2.43 -6.91
N GLN A 600 -37.55 -2.30 -6.65
CA GLN A 600 -38.53 -1.88 -7.64
C GLN A 600 -39.36 -0.74 -7.05
N GLU A 601 -39.61 0.30 -7.82
CA GLU A 601 -40.57 1.32 -7.44
C GLU A 601 -41.95 0.69 -7.49
N ILE A 602 -42.58 0.54 -6.32
CA ILE A 602 -43.87 -0.14 -6.17
C ILE A 602 -45.08 0.83 -6.08
N LYS A 603 -44.81 2.13 -6.22
CA LYS A 603 -45.87 3.17 -6.09
C LYS A 603 -47.08 2.88 -6.96
N ASP A 604 -46.88 2.38 -8.16
CA ASP A 604 -47.93 2.04 -9.12
C ASP A 604 -47.95 0.53 -9.44
N PHE A 605 -47.30 -0.29 -8.61
CA PHE A 605 -47.26 -1.73 -8.83
C PHE A 605 -48.64 -2.35 -8.61
N GLN A 606 -49.17 -2.98 -9.64
CA GLN A 606 -50.32 -3.87 -9.55
C GLN A 606 -49.88 -5.30 -9.71
N ALA A 607 -50.13 -6.12 -8.69
CA ALA A 607 -49.83 -7.53 -8.80
C ALA A 607 -50.59 -8.15 -9.98
N PRO A 608 -49.93 -8.90 -10.88
CA PRO A 608 -50.63 -9.51 -12.01
C PRO A 608 -51.80 -10.38 -11.55
N GLU A 609 -52.96 -10.16 -12.11
CA GLU A 609 -54.24 -10.74 -11.67
C GLU A 609 -54.20 -12.27 -11.63
N GLN A 610 -53.48 -12.88 -12.52
CA GLN A 610 -53.24 -14.34 -12.56
C GLN A 610 -52.66 -14.90 -11.25
N TYR A 611 -51.74 -14.18 -10.59
CA TYR A 611 -51.15 -14.63 -9.31
C TYR A 611 -52.13 -14.40 -8.15
N ILE A 612 -52.88 -13.33 -8.18
CA ILE A 612 -53.92 -13.04 -7.18
C ILE A 612 -55.02 -14.11 -7.27
N THR A 613 -55.49 -14.40 -8.46
CA THR A 613 -56.53 -15.43 -8.71
C THR A 613 -56.04 -16.81 -8.24
N ARG A 614 -54.85 -17.21 -8.63
CA ARG A 614 -54.25 -18.50 -8.23
C ARG A 614 -54.06 -18.62 -6.71
N ALA A 615 -53.73 -17.52 -6.03
CA ALA A 615 -53.60 -17.54 -4.59
C ALA A 615 -54.97 -17.65 -3.89
N LYS A 616 -55.98 -16.90 -4.39
CA LYS A 616 -57.35 -17.00 -3.89
C LYS A 616 -57.95 -18.38 -4.07
N GLU A 617 -57.74 -19.03 -5.23
CA GLU A 617 -58.13 -20.42 -5.49
C GLU A 617 -57.50 -21.40 -4.49
N ARG A 618 -56.36 -21.09 -3.94
CA ARG A 618 -55.67 -21.87 -2.91
C ARG A 618 -56.03 -21.45 -1.48
N GLY A 619 -57.01 -20.55 -1.30
CA GLY A 619 -57.47 -20.12 0.01
C GLY A 619 -56.64 -19.02 0.67
N TYR A 620 -55.71 -18.40 -0.07
CA TYR A 620 -54.94 -17.26 0.48
C TYR A 620 -55.70 -15.95 0.34
N THR A 621 -55.60 -15.12 1.37
CA THR A 621 -56.14 -13.75 1.38
C THR A 621 -55.00 -12.76 1.53
N PHE A 622 -55.10 -11.62 0.86
CA PHE A 622 -54.11 -10.54 0.94
C PHE A 622 -54.73 -9.36 1.69
N GLY A 623 -53.97 -8.80 2.59
CA GLY A 623 -54.34 -7.61 3.34
C GLY A 623 -53.14 -6.92 3.97
N PRO A 624 -53.29 -5.67 4.43
CA PRO A 624 -52.20 -5.00 5.15
C PRO A 624 -51.84 -5.77 6.43
N LEU A 625 -50.54 -5.89 6.72
CA LEU A 625 -50.06 -6.50 7.96
C LEU A 625 -50.42 -5.58 9.14
N LYS A 626 -51.20 -6.12 10.09
CA LYS A 626 -51.61 -5.40 11.30
C LYS A 626 -50.73 -5.85 12.48
N PRO A 627 -50.60 -4.99 13.53
CA PRO A 627 -49.80 -5.33 14.71
C PRO A 627 -50.22 -6.64 15.38
N GLU A 628 -51.48 -6.99 15.36
CA GLU A 628 -52.02 -8.24 15.90
C GLU A 628 -51.51 -9.51 15.21
N HIS A 629 -51.01 -9.40 13.96
CA HIS A 629 -50.48 -10.52 13.18
C HIS A 629 -48.94 -10.64 13.25
N TYR A 630 -48.26 -9.70 13.92
CA TYR A 630 -46.80 -9.70 13.94
C TYR A 630 -46.21 -10.97 14.56
N GLN A 631 -46.80 -11.47 15.65
CA GLN A 631 -46.32 -12.68 16.33
C GLN A 631 -46.50 -13.92 15.46
N GLU A 632 -47.61 -14.02 14.71
CA GLU A 632 -47.87 -15.11 13.77
C GLU A 632 -46.91 -15.07 12.60
N CYS A 633 -46.62 -13.87 12.07
CA CYS A 633 -45.59 -13.70 11.02
C CYS A 633 -44.21 -14.11 11.49
N LEU A 634 -43.78 -13.70 12.68
CA LEU A 634 -42.50 -14.08 13.25
C LEU A 634 -42.40 -15.58 13.45
N THR A 635 -43.45 -16.21 14.01
CA THR A 635 -43.47 -17.69 14.20
C THR A 635 -43.43 -18.44 12.87
N SER A 636 -44.14 -17.94 11.84
CA SER A 636 -44.11 -18.51 10.50
C SER A 636 -42.74 -18.37 9.87
N GLN A 637 -42.06 -17.25 10.09
CA GLN A 637 -40.70 -17.03 9.62
C GLN A 637 -39.69 -17.93 10.30
N GLU A 638 -39.72 -18.06 11.62
CA GLU A 638 -38.87 -18.99 12.38
C GLU A 638 -39.01 -20.42 11.85
N LYS A 639 -40.24 -20.83 11.55
CA LYS A 639 -40.54 -22.16 11.03
C LYS A 639 -40.01 -22.40 9.61
N ASN A 640 -40.11 -21.38 8.75
CA ASN A 640 -39.80 -21.51 7.32
C ASN A 640 -38.37 -21.08 6.96
N PHE A 641 -37.72 -20.28 7.81
CA PHE A 641 -36.39 -19.73 7.62
C PHE A 641 -35.54 -19.89 8.90
N SER A 642 -35.51 -21.12 9.42
CA SER A 642 -34.88 -21.47 10.70
C SER A 642 -33.38 -21.13 10.80
N TYR A 643 -32.69 -20.98 9.67
CA TYR A 643 -31.30 -20.57 9.60
C TYR A 643 -31.10 -19.04 9.71
N ASN A 644 -32.19 -18.28 9.72
CA ASN A 644 -32.12 -16.83 9.82
C ASN A 644 -33.40 -16.19 10.37
N PRO A 645 -33.68 -16.39 11.68
CA PRO A 645 -34.98 -16.05 12.28
C PRO A 645 -35.32 -14.55 12.36
N VAL A 646 -34.47 -13.64 11.88
CA VAL A 646 -34.61 -12.19 12.11
C VAL A 646 -34.48 -11.38 10.82
N CYS A 647 -35.07 -11.82 9.73
CA CYS A 647 -35.12 -11.06 8.48
C CYS A 647 -36.47 -10.38 8.26
N PHE A 648 -36.80 -9.36 9.07
CA PHE A 648 -37.89 -8.40 8.79
C PHE A 648 -37.59 -7.02 9.37
#